data_4dede77bddf80d83fcf99c4f037a4b5f
#
_entry.id   4dede77bddf80d83fcf99c4f037a4b5f
#
_cell.length_a   1.000
_cell.length_b   1.000
_cell.length_c   1.000
_cell.angle_alpha   90.00
_cell.angle_beta   90.00
_cell.angle_gamma   90.00
#
_symmetry.space_group_name_H-M   'P 1'
#
loop_
_entity.id
_entity.type
_entity.pdbx_description
1 polymer ?
#
loop_
_entity_poly.entity_id
_entity_poly.type
_entity_poly.pdbx_seq_one_letter_code
_entity_poly.pdbx_strand_id
1 'polypeptide(L)'
;MNKIISKKQFSEKVFCIEVEAPLIARSCRAGNFIIVRVDKNSERVPYTIAKADPEKGTLTMVIQEVGRSSTKLCDLKVGDEVADIVGPLGTPSHIENYGTVVCAGGGIGIAAILPILTALKKAGNRVISVLAGRTKELVIMVDDVKEYSDEVIIMTDDGSYGEKGVVTVGVEKVIQREHVDKVLAIGPPVMMKFTSLLAKKYGIPNDVSLNTIMVDGTGMCGACRLTIGGKTRFVCIDGPEFNGDLVDWDEMFKRMGTFKNEESLANRAAEPGHAAADQGKKDGEECALGADKKASEGVAAAVNEAEPEALKPKERVAIPRVKMPELDAEYRAKTRLEEVNIGLTPEMAMQEAKRCLDCKKPSCVEGCPVNIQIPKFIKNIERGNFLEAARVLKETSALPAVCGRVCPQEKQCESRCIHLKMKSPAVAIGYLERFAADYERESGQVALPEVAPSNGIKVAVVGSGPSGLSFAGDMVKRGYEVYVFEALHEIGGVLKYGIPEFRLPNKIVDVEIDNLRRLGVHFQTDTIIGKTISIDELKAKGFKGIFVGSGAGLPNFMGIPGENAINILSSNEYLTRVNLMDAANPDTDTPIIIGKKVLVIGGGNTAMDSCRTAKRLGADVTLVYRRSEAEMPARLEEVKHAKEEGINFLTL
;
A
#
# COMPACT_ATOMS: atom_id res chain seq x y z
N MET A 1 17.33 8.00 7.47
CA MET A 1 17.13 8.28 8.93
C MET A 1 16.76 6.99 9.59
N ASN A 2 16.51 6.07 9.76
CA ASN A 2 16.27 4.81 10.46
C ASN A 2 17.60 4.05 10.66
N LYS A 3 18.56 4.71 11.33
CA LYS A 3 19.91 4.16 11.53
C LYS A 3 19.92 3.10 12.62
N ILE A 4 20.65 2.01 12.40
CA ILE A 4 20.90 1.02 13.44
C ILE A 4 21.93 1.61 14.44
N ILE A 5 21.51 1.76 15.67
CA ILE A 5 22.31 2.37 16.77
C ILE A 5 23.06 1.30 17.54
N SER A 6 22.42 0.16 17.78
CA SER A 6 23.07 -0.98 18.42
C SER A 6 22.55 -2.31 17.89
N LYS A 7 23.37 -3.35 18.00
CA LYS A 7 23.01 -4.71 17.62
C LYS A 7 23.66 -5.69 18.60
N LYS A 8 22.85 -6.59 19.15
CA LYS A 8 23.29 -7.64 20.06
C LYS A 8 22.72 -8.98 19.59
N GLN A 9 23.53 -10.01 19.56
CA GLN A 9 23.09 -11.36 19.28
C GLN A 9 22.74 -12.08 20.57
N PHE A 10 21.55 -12.67 20.66
CA PHE A 10 21.11 -13.46 21.81
C PHE A 10 21.38 -14.96 21.60
N SER A 11 21.19 -15.44 20.36
CA SER A 11 21.51 -16.82 19.96
C SER A 11 21.93 -16.83 18.48
N GLU A 12 22.25 -18.00 17.94
CA GLU A 12 22.71 -18.14 16.54
C GLU A 12 21.78 -17.41 15.55
N LYS A 13 20.46 -17.42 15.80
CA LYS A 13 19.43 -16.87 14.90
C LYS A 13 18.53 -15.80 15.55
N VAL A 14 18.91 -15.26 16.70
CA VAL A 14 18.10 -14.25 17.39
C VAL A 14 18.94 -13.01 17.68
N PHE A 15 18.50 -11.88 17.17
CA PHE A 15 19.18 -10.60 17.27
C PHE A 15 18.29 -9.55 17.92
N CYS A 16 18.89 -8.71 18.74
CA CYS A 16 18.28 -7.51 19.30
C CYS A 16 18.88 -6.30 18.58
N ILE A 17 18.06 -5.50 17.93
CA ILE A 17 18.46 -4.33 17.15
C ILE A 17 17.79 -3.11 17.73
N GLU A 18 18.58 -2.06 17.97
CA GLU A 18 18.09 -0.74 18.33
C GLU A 18 18.24 0.18 17.11
N VAL A 19 17.15 0.88 16.76
CA VAL A 19 17.07 1.71 15.56
C VAL A 19 16.55 3.10 15.89
N GLU A 20 17.05 4.12 15.21
CA GLU A 20 16.59 5.49 15.32
C GLU A 20 15.21 5.66 14.67
N ALA A 21 14.19 6.04 15.47
CA ALA A 21 12.82 6.28 15.01
C ALA A 21 12.09 7.23 15.99
N PRO A 22 12.50 8.51 16.07
CA PRO A 22 12.10 9.41 17.16
C PRO A 22 10.61 9.69 17.23
N LEU A 23 9.91 9.75 16.09
CA LEU A 23 8.47 9.98 16.07
C LEU A 23 7.71 8.79 16.67
N ILE A 24 8.12 7.58 16.33
CA ILE A 24 7.47 6.35 16.82
C ILE A 24 7.82 6.13 18.29
N ALA A 25 9.10 6.31 18.67
CA ALA A 25 9.56 6.15 20.05
C ALA A 25 8.76 7.01 21.04
N ARG A 26 8.40 8.23 20.62
CA ARG A 26 7.61 9.16 21.42
C ARG A 26 6.13 8.79 21.51
N SER A 27 5.56 8.20 20.46
CA SER A 27 4.11 7.99 20.32
C SER A 27 3.65 6.57 20.62
N CYS A 28 4.55 5.58 20.65
CA CYS A 28 4.18 4.19 20.87
C CYS A 28 3.78 3.92 22.34
N ARG A 29 2.92 2.91 22.49
CA ARG A 29 2.46 2.39 23.78
C ARG A 29 2.63 0.88 23.81
N ALA A 30 2.49 0.28 25.00
CA ALA A 30 2.51 -1.18 25.14
C ALA A 30 1.54 -1.86 24.18
N GLY A 31 1.96 -2.96 23.57
CA GLY A 31 1.20 -3.72 22.57
C GLY A 31 1.28 -3.19 21.13
N ASN A 32 1.85 -1.99 20.91
CA ASN A 32 2.09 -1.52 19.55
C ASN A 32 3.22 -2.30 18.87
N PHE A 33 3.16 -2.33 17.54
CA PHE A 33 4.18 -2.90 16.67
C PHE A 33 4.55 -1.92 15.55
N ILE A 34 5.55 -2.25 14.77
CA ILE A 34 6.00 -1.52 13.58
C ILE A 34 6.03 -2.45 12.38
N ILE A 35 5.97 -1.89 11.18
CA ILE A 35 6.35 -2.60 9.96
C ILE A 35 7.69 -2.04 9.48
N VAL A 36 8.60 -2.94 9.14
CA VAL A 36 9.95 -2.63 8.66
C VAL A 36 10.11 -3.15 7.23
N ARG A 37 10.72 -2.35 6.36
CA ARG A 37 11.20 -2.73 5.03
C ARG A 37 12.69 -2.41 4.96
N VAL A 38 13.53 -3.42 4.77
CA VAL A 38 14.99 -3.31 4.87
C VAL A 38 15.58 -2.51 3.72
N ASP A 39 15.18 -2.84 2.50
CA ASP A 39 15.58 -2.18 1.25
C ASP A 39 14.39 -2.11 0.26
N LYS A 40 14.60 -1.51 -0.91
CA LYS A 40 13.55 -1.34 -1.92
C LYS A 40 12.95 -2.65 -2.44
N ASN A 41 13.68 -3.76 -2.37
CA ASN A 41 13.26 -5.08 -2.85
C ASN A 41 12.70 -5.96 -1.73
N SER A 42 12.84 -5.54 -0.47
CA SER A 42 12.40 -6.30 0.69
C SER A 42 10.88 -6.17 0.89
N GLU A 43 10.29 -7.22 1.45
CA GLU A 43 8.89 -7.16 1.88
C GLU A 43 8.71 -6.30 3.14
N ARG A 44 7.47 -5.96 3.43
CA ARG A 44 7.05 -5.24 4.63
C ARG A 44 6.73 -6.24 5.73
N VAL A 45 7.56 -6.29 6.78
CA VAL A 45 7.47 -7.29 7.85
C VAL A 45 7.09 -6.63 9.18
N PRO A 46 6.07 -7.14 9.90
CA PRO A 46 5.71 -6.63 11.22
C PRO A 46 6.70 -7.11 12.30
N TYR A 47 7.14 -6.18 13.15
CA TYR A 47 7.95 -6.45 14.33
C TYR A 47 7.38 -5.74 15.56
N THR A 48 7.37 -6.43 16.69
CA THR A 48 6.92 -5.82 17.95
C THR A 48 7.99 -4.88 18.48
N ILE A 49 7.55 -3.75 19.06
CA ILE A 49 8.40 -2.83 19.80
C ILE A 49 8.67 -3.44 21.17
N ALA A 50 9.89 -3.93 21.42
CA ALA A 50 10.29 -4.52 22.69
C ALA A 50 10.58 -3.43 23.74
N LYS A 51 11.23 -2.35 23.31
CA LYS A 51 11.50 -1.15 24.14
C LYS A 51 11.44 0.09 23.28
N ALA A 52 11.11 1.23 23.89
CA ALA A 52 11.20 2.54 23.27
C ALA A 52 11.86 3.50 24.26
N ASP A 53 12.77 4.32 23.74
CA ASP A 53 13.39 5.42 24.49
C ASP A 53 13.02 6.75 23.81
N PRO A 54 12.01 7.46 24.33
CA PRO A 54 11.57 8.74 23.76
C PRO A 54 12.63 9.84 23.82
N GLU A 55 13.55 9.80 24.81
CA GLU A 55 14.61 10.82 24.98
C GLU A 55 15.71 10.63 23.93
N LYS A 56 16.12 9.38 23.70
CA LYS A 56 17.08 9.05 22.64
C LYS A 56 16.45 8.99 21.27
N GLY A 57 15.13 8.86 21.19
CA GLY A 57 14.40 8.67 19.94
C GLY A 57 14.65 7.29 19.28
N THR A 58 14.85 6.25 20.08
CA THR A 58 15.17 4.90 19.59
C THR A 58 14.12 3.88 19.94
N LEU A 59 14.04 2.83 19.09
CA LEU A 59 13.22 1.64 19.28
C LEU A 59 14.10 0.40 19.33
N THR A 60 13.77 -0.53 20.21
CA THR A 60 14.38 -1.86 20.27
C THR A 60 13.40 -2.90 19.74
N MET A 61 13.84 -3.72 18.80
CA MET A 61 13.13 -4.89 18.29
C MET A 61 14.00 -6.14 18.44
N VAL A 62 13.35 -7.29 18.62
CA VAL A 62 14.01 -8.59 18.63
C VAL A 62 13.55 -9.39 17.44
N ILE A 63 14.52 -9.87 16.66
CA ILE A 63 14.31 -10.47 15.36
C ILE A 63 14.83 -11.91 15.41
N GLN A 64 14.00 -12.83 14.96
CA GLN A 64 14.43 -14.19 14.67
C GLN A 64 14.64 -14.33 13.16
N GLU A 65 15.80 -14.80 12.79
CA GLU A 65 16.14 -15.10 11.40
C GLU A 65 15.41 -16.37 10.95
N VAL A 66 14.40 -16.18 10.08
CA VAL A 66 13.56 -17.28 9.58
C VAL A 66 13.34 -17.27 8.07
N GLY A 67 13.55 -16.12 7.39
CA GLY A 67 13.34 -15.95 5.96
C GLY A 67 14.18 -14.80 5.41
N ARG A 68 14.10 -14.55 4.09
CA ARG A 68 14.96 -13.57 3.39
C ARG A 68 14.99 -12.19 4.03
N SER A 69 13.82 -11.61 4.31
CA SER A 69 13.74 -10.26 4.89
C SER A 69 14.32 -10.19 6.29
N SER A 70 14.08 -11.21 7.14
CA SER A 70 14.67 -11.26 8.48
C SER A 70 16.18 -11.50 8.43
N THR A 71 16.68 -12.31 7.50
CA THR A 71 18.12 -12.50 7.27
C THR A 71 18.78 -11.18 6.84
N LYS A 72 18.22 -10.50 5.83
CA LYS A 72 18.73 -9.19 5.40
C LYS A 72 18.80 -8.18 6.56
N LEU A 73 17.77 -8.13 7.39
CA LEU A 73 17.76 -7.23 8.55
C LEU A 73 18.80 -7.63 9.59
N CYS A 74 18.98 -8.94 9.81
CA CYS A 74 20.00 -9.47 10.71
C CYS A 74 21.44 -9.29 10.18
N ASP A 75 21.65 -9.14 8.87
CA ASP A 75 22.98 -8.91 8.27
C ASP A 75 23.43 -7.46 8.40
N LEU A 76 22.52 -6.50 8.57
CA LEU A 76 22.85 -5.09 8.73
C LEU A 76 23.73 -4.87 9.98
N LYS A 77 24.60 -3.87 9.90
CA LYS A 77 25.57 -3.49 10.93
C LYS A 77 25.15 -2.19 11.63
N VAL A 78 25.73 -1.92 12.76
CA VAL A 78 25.61 -0.62 13.42
C VAL A 78 26.11 0.47 12.46
N GLY A 79 25.27 1.49 12.27
CA GLY A 79 25.48 2.58 11.32
C GLY A 79 24.78 2.41 9.96
N ASP A 80 24.37 1.20 9.61
CA ASP A 80 23.56 0.97 8.40
C ASP A 80 22.14 1.54 8.59
N GLU A 81 21.46 1.78 7.48
CA GLU A 81 20.11 2.35 7.48
C GLU A 81 19.07 1.32 7.00
N VAL A 82 17.91 1.33 7.63
CA VAL A 82 16.71 0.61 7.20
C VAL A 82 15.88 1.55 6.34
N ALA A 83 15.41 1.07 5.19
CA ALA A 83 14.67 1.91 4.23
C ALA A 83 13.43 2.56 4.85
N ASP A 84 12.55 1.74 5.43
CA ASP A 84 11.30 2.25 6.00
C ASP A 84 10.97 1.61 7.34
N ILE A 85 10.46 2.43 8.25
CA ILE A 85 9.85 2.00 9.51
C ILE A 85 8.56 2.78 9.69
N VAL A 86 7.43 2.09 9.66
CA VAL A 86 6.12 2.70 9.85
C VAL A 86 5.48 2.26 11.16
N GLY A 87 4.93 3.22 11.90
CA GLY A 87 4.27 2.97 13.18
C GLY A 87 4.01 4.24 14.00
N PRO A 88 3.55 4.08 15.25
CA PRO A 88 3.15 2.82 15.86
C PRO A 88 1.87 2.26 15.24
N LEU A 89 1.79 0.94 15.09
CA LEU A 89 0.67 0.21 14.52
C LEU A 89 -0.06 -0.58 15.61
N GLY A 90 -1.24 -1.08 15.28
CA GLY A 90 -2.10 -1.81 16.20
C GLY A 90 -2.84 -0.91 17.18
N THR A 91 -3.71 -1.52 17.95
CA THR A 91 -4.37 -0.92 19.13
C THR A 91 -3.49 -1.19 20.34
N PRO A 92 -3.18 -0.20 21.16
CA PRO A 92 -2.43 -0.42 22.41
C PRO A 92 -3.14 -1.40 23.32
N SER A 93 -2.37 -2.17 24.09
CA SER A 93 -2.88 -3.06 25.14
C SER A 93 -3.78 -2.32 26.12
N HIS A 94 -4.86 -2.95 26.53
CA HIS A 94 -5.69 -2.44 27.58
C HIS A 94 -5.01 -2.68 28.93
N ILE A 95 -4.60 -1.59 29.60
CA ILE A 95 -3.86 -1.62 30.86
C ILE A 95 -4.72 -1.06 31.98
N GLU A 96 -5.03 -1.91 32.95
CA GLU A 96 -5.70 -1.52 34.21
C GLU A 96 -5.20 -2.39 35.37
N ASN A 97 -5.64 -2.12 36.58
CA ASN A 97 -5.33 -2.98 37.72
C ASN A 97 -6.35 -4.14 37.76
N TYR A 98 -5.98 -5.28 37.21
CA TYR A 98 -6.77 -6.52 37.22
C TYR A 98 -6.63 -7.30 38.53
N GLY A 99 -5.51 -7.11 39.28
CA GLY A 99 -5.11 -7.95 40.40
C GLY A 99 -3.86 -8.77 40.08
N THR A 100 -3.96 -10.09 40.07
CA THR A 100 -2.86 -11.00 39.71
C THR A 100 -2.94 -11.37 38.22
N VAL A 101 -1.90 -11.01 37.47
CA VAL A 101 -1.80 -11.25 36.03
C VAL A 101 -0.64 -12.22 35.74
N VAL A 102 -0.94 -13.29 35.00
CA VAL A 102 0.09 -14.19 34.49
C VAL A 102 0.44 -13.82 33.05
N CYS A 103 1.71 -13.46 32.85
CA CYS A 103 2.27 -13.07 31.55
C CYS A 103 3.11 -14.22 30.97
N ALA A 104 2.57 -14.95 30.00
CA ALA A 104 3.20 -16.11 29.38
C ALA A 104 3.92 -15.72 28.07
N GLY A 105 5.26 -15.70 28.07
CA GLY A 105 6.12 -15.35 26.94
C GLY A 105 6.86 -16.56 26.38
N GLY A 106 6.79 -16.77 25.04
CA GLY A 106 7.50 -17.89 24.39
C GLY A 106 8.46 -17.46 23.30
N GLY A 107 9.74 -17.86 23.38
CA GLY A 107 10.76 -17.51 22.40
C GLY A 107 10.89 -15.98 22.23
N ILE A 108 10.83 -15.48 21.00
CA ILE A 108 10.84 -14.01 20.74
C ILE A 108 9.63 -13.29 21.33
N GLY A 109 8.53 -13.99 21.62
CA GLY A 109 7.38 -13.42 22.31
C GLY A 109 7.69 -12.88 23.71
N ILE A 110 8.80 -13.28 24.32
CA ILE A 110 9.31 -12.71 25.58
C ILE A 110 9.63 -11.21 25.41
N ALA A 111 10.23 -10.84 24.29
CA ALA A 111 10.48 -9.45 23.97
C ALA A 111 9.17 -8.65 23.71
N ALA A 112 8.17 -9.31 23.12
CA ALA A 112 6.89 -8.71 22.82
C ALA A 112 6.02 -8.48 24.06
N ILE A 113 6.11 -9.35 25.07
CA ILE A 113 5.34 -9.22 26.30
C ILE A 113 5.95 -8.19 27.26
N LEU A 114 7.24 -7.89 27.15
CA LEU A 114 7.98 -6.99 28.06
C LEU A 114 7.33 -5.59 28.23
N PRO A 115 6.97 -4.86 27.16
CA PRO A 115 6.32 -3.55 27.33
C PRO A 115 4.96 -3.65 28.03
N ILE A 116 4.24 -4.73 27.82
CA ILE A 116 2.89 -4.94 28.38
C ILE A 116 2.99 -5.26 29.87
N LEU A 117 3.84 -6.22 30.25
CA LEU A 117 4.04 -6.55 31.67
C LEU A 117 4.60 -5.37 32.46
N THR A 118 5.49 -4.57 31.85
CA THR A 118 6.00 -3.32 32.43
C THR A 118 4.86 -2.33 32.70
N ALA A 119 3.94 -2.17 31.75
CA ALA A 119 2.79 -1.28 31.92
C ALA A 119 1.81 -1.81 32.98
N LEU A 120 1.54 -3.13 32.99
CA LEU A 120 0.70 -3.79 34.00
C LEU A 120 1.28 -3.64 35.41
N LYS A 121 2.61 -3.80 35.55
CA LYS A 121 3.29 -3.61 36.86
C LYS A 121 3.15 -2.18 37.33
N LYS A 122 3.35 -1.19 36.46
CA LYS A 122 3.16 0.23 36.78
C LYS A 122 1.72 0.58 37.13
N ALA A 123 0.73 -0.15 36.61
CA ALA A 123 -0.68 0.00 36.97
C ALA A 123 -1.07 -0.66 38.31
N GLY A 124 -0.11 -1.25 39.02
CA GLY A 124 -0.31 -1.83 40.36
C GLY A 124 -0.70 -3.30 40.37
N ASN A 125 -0.58 -4.01 39.25
CA ASN A 125 -0.84 -5.46 39.23
C ASN A 125 0.29 -6.25 39.93
N ARG A 126 -0.07 -7.41 40.47
CA ARG A 126 0.86 -8.49 40.75
C ARG A 126 1.15 -9.22 39.45
N VAL A 127 2.38 -9.12 38.97
CA VAL A 127 2.78 -9.69 37.66
C VAL A 127 3.63 -10.95 37.90
N ILE A 128 3.15 -12.08 37.41
CA ILE A 128 3.87 -13.35 37.40
C ILE A 128 4.20 -13.68 35.96
N SER A 129 5.50 -13.73 35.62
CA SER A 129 5.94 -14.03 34.26
C SER A 129 6.36 -15.48 34.12
N VAL A 130 5.78 -16.18 33.14
CA VAL A 130 6.16 -17.52 32.75
C VAL A 130 6.86 -17.45 31.39
N LEU A 131 8.18 -17.61 31.38
CA LEU A 131 9.02 -17.50 30.20
C LEU A 131 9.38 -18.90 29.70
N ALA A 132 9.16 -19.16 28.40
CA ALA A 132 9.43 -20.47 27.83
C ALA A 132 10.26 -20.40 26.54
N GLY A 133 11.09 -21.42 26.34
CA GLY A 133 11.87 -21.65 25.12
C GLY A 133 12.16 -23.12 24.93
N ARG A 134 12.58 -23.52 23.71
CA ARG A 134 13.04 -24.88 23.46
C ARG A 134 14.32 -25.19 24.25
N THR A 135 15.22 -24.21 24.29
CA THR A 135 16.52 -24.30 24.97
C THR A 135 16.78 -22.99 25.74
N LYS A 136 17.81 -22.99 26.59
CA LYS A 136 18.26 -21.85 27.37
C LYS A 136 18.48 -20.58 26.50
N GLU A 137 19.08 -20.74 25.33
CA GLU A 137 19.46 -19.63 24.43
C GLU A 137 18.23 -18.91 23.83
N LEU A 138 17.06 -19.57 23.85
CA LEU A 138 15.81 -19.01 23.34
C LEU A 138 14.94 -18.37 24.46
N VAL A 139 15.38 -18.42 25.70
CA VAL A 139 14.78 -17.68 26.81
C VAL A 139 15.54 -16.38 26.98
N ILE A 140 15.10 -15.36 26.25
CA ILE A 140 15.79 -14.08 26.11
C ILE A 140 15.29 -13.04 27.13
N MET A 141 16.04 -11.95 27.34
CA MET A 141 15.65 -10.77 28.12
C MET A 141 15.14 -11.06 29.55
N VAL A 142 15.65 -12.12 30.17
CA VAL A 142 15.19 -12.58 31.50
C VAL A 142 15.37 -11.49 32.57
N ASP A 143 16.50 -10.79 32.55
CA ASP A 143 16.80 -9.76 33.55
C ASP A 143 15.89 -8.54 33.37
N ASP A 144 15.59 -8.16 32.12
CA ASP A 144 14.62 -7.11 31.84
C ASP A 144 13.21 -7.47 32.35
N VAL A 145 12.78 -8.73 32.19
CA VAL A 145 11.49 -9.21 32.68
C VAL A 145 11.45 -9.26 34.20
N LYS A 146 12.54 -9.68 34.87
CA LYS A 146 12.62 -9.72 36.32
C LYS A 146 12.44 -8.36 36.98
N GLU A 147 12.89 -7.30 36.32
CA GLU A 147 12.76 -5.92 36.82
C GLU A 147 11.30 -5.51 37.06
N TYR A 148 10.38 -6.03 36.22
CA TYR A 148 8.96 -5.67 36.21
C TYR A 148 8.02 -6.83 36.59
N SER A 149 8.54 -7.92 37.16
CA SER A 149 7.75 -9.07 37.59
C SER A 149 7.96 -9.35 39.08
N ASP A 150 6.89 -9.69 39.77
CA ASP A 150 6.98 -10.13 41.19
C ASP A 150 7.55 -11.53 41.27
N GLU A 151 7.35 -12.35 40.24
CA GLU A 151 7.89 -13.68 40.14
C GLU A 151 8.16 -14.02 38.66
N VAL A 152 9.25 -14.77 38.42
CA VAL A 152 9.58 -15.26 37.07
C VAL A 152 9.80 -16.76 37.14
N ILE A 153 9.00 -17.51 36.38
CA ILE A 153 9.12 -18.95 36.21
C ILE A 153 9.70 -19.20 34.81
N ILE A 154 10.76 -19.98 34.74
CA ILE A 154 11.42 -20.32 33.48
C ILE A 154 11.18 -21.79 33.16
N MET A 155 10.74 -22.05 31.91
CA MET A 155 10.47 -23.36 31.38
C MET A 155 11.29 -23.59 30.10
N THR A 156 11.92 -24.76 29.97
CA THR A 156 12.56 -25.19 28.72
C THR A 156 12.17 -26.60 28.35
N ASP A 157 11.95 -26.87 27.06
CA ASP A 157 11.51 -28.17 26.58
C ASP A 157 12.55 -29.25 26.91
N ASP A 158 13.83 -28.89 26.79
CA ASP A 158 14.98 -29.79 27.06
C ASP A 158 15.43 -29.84 28.54
N GLY A 159 14.98 -28.87 29.37
CA GLY A 159 15.41 -28.72 30.74
C GLY A 159 16.76 -28.06 30.95
N SER A 160 17.29 -27.39 29.91
CA SER A 160 18.59 -26.72 29.96
C SER A 160 18.60 -25.43 30.81
N TYR A 161 17.42 -24.88 31.10
CA TYR A 161 17.27 -23.69 31.97
C TYR A 161 15.91 -23.68 32.65
N GLY A 162 15.91 -23.48 33.98
CA GLY A 162 14.70 -23.53 34.78
C GLY A 162 14.13 -24.93 34.89
N GLU A 163 12.81 -25.05 34.81
CA GLU A 163 12.12 -26.32 34.86
C GLU A 163 11.92 -26.90 33.45
N LYS A 164 11.97 -28.25 33.36
CA LYS A 164 11.68 -28.93 32.12
C LYS A 164 10.18 -28.97 31.85
N GLY A 165 9.78 -28.47 30.69
CA GLY A 165 8.39 -28.50 30.25
C GLY A 165 8.01 -27.29 29.37
N VAL A 166 6.76 -27.27 28.94
CA VAL A 166 6.19 -26.19 28.11
C VAL A 166 5.55 -25.11 28.97
N VAL A 167 5.31 -23.93 28.41
CA VAL A 167 4.77 -22.76 29.11
C VAL A 167 3.48 -23.05 29.87
N THR A 168 2.57 -23.86 29.32
CA THR A 168 1.29 -24.19 29.96
C THR A 168 1.46 -24.92 31.30
N VAL A 169 2.51 -25.69 31.48
CA VAL A 169 2.84 -26.34 32.76
C VAL A 169 3.17 -25.29 33.82
N GLY A 170 3.99 -24.30 33.46
CA GLY A 170 4.32 -23.18 34.37
C GLY A 170 3.09 -22.34 34.72
N VAL A 171 2.26 -22.01 33.72
CA VAL A 171 1.00 -21.25 33.94
C VAL A 171 0.04 -22.04 34.82
N GLU A 172 -0.15 -23.36 34.60
CA GLU A 172 -1.05 -24.20 35.41
C GLU A 172 -0.59 -24.28 36.87
N LYS A 173 0.71 -24.38 37.14
CA LYS A 173 1.27 -24.34 38.49
C LYS A 173 0.91 -23.04 39.25
N VAL A 174 0.95 -21.89 38.56
CA VAL A 174 0.54 -20.60 39.15
C VAL A 174 -0.93 -20.63 39.48
N ILE A 175 -1.79 -21.04 38.51
CA ILE A 175 -3.25 -21.09 38.68
C ILE A 175 -3.67 -22.01 39.81
N GLN A 176 -2.96 -23.14 39.99
CA GLN A 176 -3.24 -24.06 41.09
C GLN A 176 -2.80 -23.59 42.46
N ARG A 177 -1.81 -22.70 42.51
CA ARG A 177 -1.20 -22.20 43.75
C ARG A 177 -1.90 -20.97 44.31
N GLU A 178 -2.35 -20.04 43.42
CA GLU A 178 -2.94 -18.77 43.82
C GLU A 178 -4.03 -18.32 42.82
N HIS A 179 -4.85 -17.37 43.26
CA HIS A 179 -5.88 -16.79 42.39
C HIS A 179 -5.23 -15.97 41.28
N VAL A 180 -5.67 -16.19 40.05
CA VAL A 180 -5.23 -15.45 38.86
C VAL A 180 -6.43 -14.76 38.23
N ASP A 181 -6.34 -13.47 38.04
CA ASP A 181 -7.42 -12.63 37.47
C ASP A 181 -7.36 -12.58 35.95
N LYS A 182 -6.16 -12.70 35.38
CA LYS A 182 -5.98 -12.62 33.91
C LYS A 182 -4.72 -13.37 33.45
N VAL A 183 -4.80 -13.97 32.26
CA VAL A 183 -3.67 -14.57 31.57
C VAL A 183 -3.43 -13.81 30.27
N LEU A 184 -2.18 -13.44 29.99
CA LEU A 184 -1.75 -12.87 28.72
C LEU A 184 -0.70 -13.77 28.11
N ALA A 185 -0.87 -14.18 26.82
CA ALA A 185 0.08 -15.06 26.15
C ALA A 185 0.58 -14.48 24.84
N ILE A 186 1.91 -14.43 24.67
CA ILE A 186 2.56 -13.96 23.44
C ILE A 186 3.69 -14.93 23.07
N GLY A 187 3.64 -15.46 21.85
CA GLY A 187 4.65 -16.38 21.35
C GLY A 187 4.18 -17.17 20.14
N PRO A 188 4.70 -18.37 19.92
CA PRO A 188 4.25 -19.23 18.83
C PRO A 188 2.73 -19.49 18.90
N PRO A 189 2.01 -19.51 17.77
CA PRO A 189 0.55 -19.67 17.74
C PRO A 189 0.05 -20.89 18.49
N VAL A 190 0.79 -22.00 18.40
CA VAL A 190 0.46 -23.25 19.15
C VAL A 190 0.51 -22.99 20.66
N MET A 191 1.52 -22.28 21.15
CA MET A 191 1.64 -21.90 22.55
C MET A 191 0.46 -21.04 23.00
N MET A 192 0.13 -20.01 22.25
CA MET A 192 -0.99 -19.10 22.54
C MET A 192 -2.33 -19.87 22.59
N LYS A 193 -2.59 -20.74 21.61
CA LYS A 193 -3.78 -21.60 21.57
C LYS A 193 -3.92 -22.42 22.85
N PHE A 194 -2.87 -23.18 23.23
CA PHE A 194 -2.95 -24.04 24.39
C PHE A 194 -2.98 -23.29 25.72
N THR A 195 -2.33 -22.13 25.82
CA THR A 195 -2.43 -21.26 26.99
C THR A 195 -3.84 -20.69 27.14
N SER A 196 -4.48 -20.27 26.04
CA SER A 196 -5.86 -19.83 26.05
C SER A 196 -6.82 -20.95 26.46
N LEU A 197 -6.68 -22.16 25.90
CA LEU A 197 -7.49 -23.32 26.29
C LEU A 197 -7.32 -23.67 27.77
N LEU A 198 -6.11 -23.53 28.30
CA LEU A 198 -5.83 -23.74 29.72
C LEU A 198 -6.54 -22.69 30.60
N ALA A 199 -6.41 -21.40 30.27
CA ALA A 199 -7.10 -20.32 30.98
C ALA A 199 -8.62 -20.52 30.96
N LYS A 200 -9.17 -20.89 29.81
CA LYS A 200 -10.59 -21.21 29.64
C LYS A 200 -11.05 -22.37 30.52
N LYS A 201 -10.24 -23.44 30.64
CA LYS A 201 -10.52 -24.58 31.53
C LYS A 201 -10.73 -24.15 32.97
N TYR A 202 -10.00 -23.12 33.41
CA TYR A 202 -10.08 -22.57 34.78
C TYR A 202 -11.01 -21.33 34.89
N GLY A 203 -11.68 -20.96 33.80
CA GLY A 203 -12.59 -19.80 33.78
C GLY A 203 -11.91 -18.44 33.92
N ILE A 204 -10.62 -18.35 33.56
CA ILE A 204 -9.81 -17.14 33.68
C ILE A 204 -9.84 -16.36 32.38
N PRO A 205 -10.14 -15.05 32.38
CA PRO A 205 -10.01 -14.18 31.22
C PRO A 205 -8.62 -14.24 30.61
N ASN A 206 -8.53 -14.37 29.29
CA ASN A 206 -7.24 -14.44 28.63
C ASN A 206 -7.19 -13.63 27.34
N ASP A 207 -6.03 -13.00 27.10
CA ASP A 207 -5.72 -12.31 25.86
C ASP A 207 -4.46 -12.94 25.22
N VAL A 208 -4.46 -12.92 23.87
CA VAL A 208 -3.35 -13.39 23.05
C VAL A 208 -2.98 -12.33 22.03
N SER A 209 -1.69 -12.15 21.76
CA SER A 209 -1.21 -11.20 20.73
C SER A 209 -0.88 -11.94 19.45
N LEU A 210 -1.73 -11.74 18.42
CA LEU A 210 -1.69 -12.51 17.18
C LEU A 210 -0.65 -11.99 16.19
N ASN A 211 0.05 -12.89 15.53
CA ASN A 211 1.10 -12.62 14.54
C ASN A 211 0.68 -13.15 13.15
N THR A 212 -0.27 -12.50 12.52
CA THR A 212 -0.73 -12.82 11.16
C THR A 212 0.17 -12.19 10.08
N ILE A 213 0.06 -12.68 8.83
CA ILE A 213 0.70 -12.04 7.66
C ILE A 213 0.15 -10.62 7.50
N MET A 214 1.04 -9.63 7.32
CA MET A 214 0.70 -8.23 7.13
C MET A 214 1.48 -7.65 5.93
N VAL A 215 0.88 -6.67 5.24
CA VAL A 215 1.53 -5.95 4.14
C VAL A 215 1.52 -4.45 4.43
N ASP A 216 0.33 -3.80 4.52
CA ASP A 216 0.22 -2.36 4.73
C ASP A 216 0.23 -1.96 6.21
N GLY A 217 -0.34 -2.77 7.09
CA GLY A 217 -0.42 -2.51 8.54
C GLY A 217 -1.48 -1.49 8.95
N THR A 218 -2.23 -0.92 8.02
CA THR A 218 -3.24 0.12 8.27
C THR A 218 -4.68 -0.34 8.03
N GLY A 219 -4.86 -1.63 7.69
CA GLY A 219 -6.15 -2.25 7.40
C GLY A 219 -6.61 -2.13 5.94
N MET A 220 -5.84 -1.49 5.09
CA MET A 220 -6.19 -1.23 3.70
C MET A 220 -6.22 -2.53 2.86
N CYS A 221 -5.26 -3.43 3.05
CA CYS A 221 -5.13 -4.62 2.21
C CYS A 221 -5.99 -5.80 2.69
N GLY A 222 -6.21 -5.96 3.99
CA GLY A 222 -6.95 -7.09 4.56
C GLY A 222 -6.19 -8.43 4.58
N ALA A 223 -4.88 -8.42 4.36
CA ALA A 223 -4.02 -9.61 4.45
C ALA A 223 -4.08 -10.28 5.84
N CYS A 224 -4.11 -9.46 6.88
CA CYS A 224 -4.10 -9.86 8.29
C CYS A 224 -5.47 -10.29 8.84
N ARG A 225 -6.50 -10.43 7.99
CA ARG A 225 -7.85 -10.77 8.46
C ARG A 225 -7.91 -12.15 9.10
N LEU A 226 -8.74 -12.26 10.12
CA LEU A 226 -8.98 -13.48 10.87
C LEU A 226 -10.39 -13.44 11.48
N THR A 227 -11.00 -14.61 11.64
CA THR A 227 -12.30 -14.74 12.33
C THR A 227 -12.09 -14.72 13.84
N ILE A 228 -12.65 -13.68 14.50
CA ILE A 228 -12.66 -13.50 15.96
C ILE A 228 -14.10 -13.35 16.41
N GLY A 229 -14.58 -14.25 17.26
CA GLY A 229 -15.97 -14.25 17.75
C GLY A 229 -17.00 -14.32 16.60
N GLY A 230 -16.72 -15.07 15.56
CA GLY A 230 -17.58 -15.24 14.39
C GLY A 230 -17.62 -14.05 13.43
N LYS A 231 -16.72 -13.06 13.59
CA LYS A 231 -16.63 -11.88 12.73
C LYS A 231 -15.21 -11.74 12.16
N THR A 232 -15.11 -11.34 10.90
CA THR A 232 -13.81 -10.99 10.30
C THR A 232 -13.28 -9.73 10.98
N ARG A 233 -12.04 -9.82 11.50
CA ARG A 233 -11.26 -8.73 12.10
C ARG A 233 -9.93 -8.57 11.37
N PHE A 234 -9.40 -7.36 11.40
CA PHE A 234 -8.07 -7.04 10.84
C PHE A 234 -7.07 -6.88 11.98
N VAL A 235 -6.18 -7.85 12.15
CA VAL A 235 -5.25 -7.90 13.28
C VAL A 235 -4.40 -6.64 13.39
N CYS A 236 -4.04 -6.01 12.28
CA CYS A 236 -3.21 -4.80 12.27
C CYS A 236 -3.92 -3.53 12.78
N ILE A 237 -5.26 -3.49 12.84
CA ILE A 237 -6.01 -2.32 13.30
C ILE A 237 -6.94 -2.63 14.49
N ASP A 238 -7.59 -3.80 14.51
CA ASP A 238 -8.47 -4.22 15.61
C ASP A 238 -7.69 -4.81 16.79
N GLY A 239 -6.46 -5.34 16.55
CA GLY A 239 -5.57 -5.99 17.49
C GLY A 239 -4.21 -5.27 17.61
N PRO A 240 -3.12 -5.97 17.92
CA PRO A 240 -2.91 -7.43 17.78
C PRO A 240 -3.48 -8.30 18.90
N GLU A 241 -3.91 -7.70 20.02
CA GLU A 241 -4.43 -8.45 21.15
C GLU A 241 -5.93 -8.73 21.03
N PHE A 242 -6.31 -9.98 21.31
CA PHE A 242 -7.69 -10.46 21.29
C PHE A 242 -7.93 -11.46 22.40
N ASN A 243 -9.18 -11.56 22.85
CA ASN A 243 -9.60 -12.66 23.71
C ASN A 243 -9.36 -13.99 23.00
N GLY A 244 -8.48 -14.82 23.58
CA GLY A 244 -8.03 -16.07 22.99
C GLY A 244 -9.14 -17.11 22.81
N ASP A 245 -10.23 -17.03 23.60
CA ASP A 245 -11.40 -17.90 23.48
C ASP A 245 -12.23 -17.67 22.22
N LEU A 246 -12.06 -16.49 21.59
CA LEU A 246 -12.83 -16.06 20.43
C LEU A 246 -12.09 -16.28 19.11
N VAL A 247 -10.79 -16.63 19.17
CA VAL A 247 -9.93 -16.79 17.99
C VAL A 247 -10.26 -18.11 17.28
N ASP A 248 -10.47 -18.04 15.95
CA ASP A 248 -10.48 -19.23 15.11
C ASP A 248 -9.03 -19.68 14.83
N TRP A 249 -8.52 -20.53 15.71
CA TRP A 249 -7.14 -21.02 15.64
C TRP A 249 -6.86 -21.86 14.39
N ASP A 250 -7.84 -22.59 13.89
CA ASP A 250 -7.64 -23.47 12.73
C ASP A 250 -7.56 -22.63 11.44
N GLU A 251 -8.37 -21.56 11.33
CA GLU A 251 -8.23 -20.56 10.28
C GLU A 251 -6.86 -19.87 10.37
N MET A 252 -6.44 -19.45 11.57
CA MET A 252 -5.16 -18.78 11.77
C MET A 252 -3.97 -19.64 11.28
N PHE A 253 -3.91 -20.92 11.68
CA PHE A 253 -2.84 -21.81 11.22
C PHE A 253 -2.81 -22.00 9.72
N LYS A 254 -3.98 -22.13 9.09
CA LYS A 254 -4.07 -22.24 7.62
C LYS A 254 -3.57 -20.96 6.95
N ARG A 255 -4.03 -19.79 7.38
CA ARG A 255 -3.66 -18.51 6.78
C ARG A 255 -2.19 -18.16 6.94
N MET A 256 -1.57 -18.49 8.05
CA MET A 256 -0.11 -18.35 8.23
C MET A 256 0.71 -19.15 7.23
N GLY A 257 0.14 -20.24 6.68
CA GLY A 257 0.78 -21.04 5.64
C GLY A 257 0.53 -20.59 4.21
N THR A 258 -0.15 -19.43 3.99
CA THR A 258 -0.59 -18.98 2.65
C THR A 258 0.54 -18.90 1.63
N PHE A 259 1.71 -18.40 2.00
CA PHE A 259 2.85 -18.20 1.09
C PHE A 259 4.02 -19.16 1.36
N LYS A 260 3.80 -20.22 2.11
CA LYS A 260 4.88 -21.15 2.53
C LYS A 260 5.64 -21.78 1.35
N ASN A 261 4.94 -22.06 0.25
CA ASN A 261 5.57 -22.63 -0.94
C ASN A 261 6.44 -21.59 -1.65
N GLU A 262 5.93 -20.39 -1.85
CA GLU A 262 6.60 -19.27 -2.50
C GLU A 262 7.85 -18.84 -1.71
N GLU A 263 7.73 -18.73 -0.39
CA GLU A 263 8.85 -18.45 0.52
C GLU A 263 9.91 -19.56 0.49
N SER A 264 9.49 -20.83 0.46
CA SER A 264 10.42 -21.96 0.37
C SER A 264 11.20 -21.96 -0.95
N LEU A 265 10.55 -21.64 -2.07
CA LEU A 265 11.19 -21.53 -3.37
C LEU A 265 12.19 -20.37 -3.39
N ALA A 266 11.80 -19.21 -2.87
CA ALA A 266 12.66 -18.05 -2.76
C ALA A 266 13.90 -18.31 -1.90
N ASN A 267 13.75 -18.98 -0.76
CA ASN A 267 14.86 -19.32 0.13
C ASN A 267 15.84 -20.30 -0.53
N ARG A 268 15.37 -21.32 -1.27
CA ARG A 268 16.22 -22.26 -2.02
C ARG A 268 17.01 -21.58 -3.13
N ALA A 269 16.42 -20.63 -3.82
CA ALA A 269 17.11 -19.86 -4.89
C ALA A 269 18.24 -18.97 -4.34
N ALA A 270 18.20 -18.61 -3.06
CA ALA A 270 19.20 -17.79 -2.40
C ALA A 270 20.37 -18.60 -1.80
N GLU A 271 20.27 -19.93 -1.70
CA GLU A 271 21.36 -20.77 -1.17
C GLU A 271 22.56 -20.79 -2.14
N PRO A 272 23.80 -20.55 -1.65
CA PRO A 272 25.00 -20.62 -2.47
C PRO A 272 25.19 -22.06 -3.01
N GLY A 273 24.93 -22.26 -4.30
CA GLY A 273 25.09 -23.57 -4.97
C GLY A 273 23.95 -23.94 -5.92
N HIS A 274 22.79 -23.30 -5.85
CA HIS A 274 21.67 -23.57 -6.78
C HIS A 274 21.62 -22.67 -8.01
N ALA A 275 22.48 -21.65 -8.13
CA ALA A 275 22.55 -20.76 -9.29
C ALA A 275 23.07 -21.44 -10.58
N ALA A 276 23.40 -22.73 -10.58
CA ALA A 276 24.02 -23.44 -11.71
C ALA A 276 23.15 -24.49 -12.41
N ALA A 277 21.92 -24.75 -11.94
CA ALA A 277 21.14 -25.88 -12.47
C ALA A 277 19.97 -25.51 -13.40
N ASP A 278 19.66 -24.23 -13.59
CA ASP A 278 18.55 -23.79 -14.48
C ASP A 278 19.02 -22.87 -15.62
N GLN A 279 20.26 -23.08 -16.11
CA GLN A 279 20.72 -22.48 -17.38
C GLN A 279 20.47 -23.40 -18.56
N GLY A 280 19.27 -23.90 -18.68
CA GLY A 280 18.85 -24.73 -19.79
C GLY A 280 17.57 -24.23 -20.43
N LYS A 281 17.59 -23.07 -21.05
CA LYS A 281 16.84 -22.58 -22.22
C LYS A 281 16.87 -21.04 -22.24
N LYS A 282 18.00 -20.51 -22.65
CA LYS A 282 18.04 -19.20 -23.27
C LYS A 282 17.99 -19.42 -24.78
N ASP A 283 16.81 -19.57 -25.33
CA ASP A 283 16.57 -19.19 -26.71
C ASP A 283 16.29 -17.68 -26.70
N GLY A 284 17.37 -16.93 -26.55
CA GLY A 284 17.39 -15.50 -26.74
C GLY A 284 17.87 -15.22 -28.14
N GLU A 285 16.98 -15.15 -29.09
CA GLU A 285 17.21 -14.31 -30.26
C GLU A 285 17.22 -12.86 -29.76
N GLU A 286 18.42 -12.33 -29.59
CA GLU A 286 18.64 -10.88 -29.59
C GLU A 286 18.19 -10.35 -30.96
N CYS A 287 16.95 -9.90 -31.04
CA CYS A 287 16.56 -8.97 -32.08
C CYS A 287 17.26 -7.65 -31.78
N ALA A 288 18.47 -7.52 -32.33
CA ALA A 288 19.15 -6.24 -32.46
C ALA A 288 18.31 -5.33 -33.37
N LEU A 289 17.32 -4.67 -32.81
CA LEU A 289 16.76 -3.47 -33.41
C LEU A 289 17.76 -2.35 -33.13
N GLY A 290 18.59 -2.10 -34.16
CA GLY A 290 19.51 -1.00 -34.22
C GLY A 290 18.82 0.29 -33.80
N ALA A 291 19.23 0.83 -32.67
CA ALA A 291 18.95 2.19 -32.32
C ALA A 291 19.68 3.12 -33.28
N ASP A 292 19.06 3.43 -34.41
CA ASP A 292 19.42 4.61 -35.17
C ASP A 292 19.10 5.85 -34.30
N LYS A 293 20.10 6.23 -33.54
CA LYS A 293 20.21 7.59 -33.00
C LYS A 293 20.44 8.55 -34.15
N LYS A 294 19.41 8.85 -34.93
CA LYS A 294 19.33 10.10 -35.63
C LYS A 294 18.90 11.15 -34.61
N ALA A 295 19.86 11.90 -34.16
CA ALA A 295 19.63 13.18 -33.54
C ALA A 295 18.61 13.95 -34.39
N SER A 296 17.43 14.17 -33.81
CA SER A 296 16.51 15.18 -34.33
C SER A 296 17.13 16.54 -34.07
N GLU A 297 17.97 16.98 -34.96
CA GLU A 297 18.26 18.41 -35.09
C GLU A 297 16.95 19.14 -35.23
N GLY A 298 16.81 20.19 -34.41
CA GLY A 298 15.61 20.97 -34.27
C GLY A 298 15.02 21.45 -35.60
N VAL A 299 13.92 20.86 -35.95
CA VAL A 299 12.95 21.54 -36.81
C VAL A 299 12.14 22.43 -35.89
N ALA A 300 12.63 23.66 -35.68
CA ALA A 300 11.76 24.79 -35.43
C ALA A 300 10.92 24.91 -36.68
N ALA A 301 9.80 24.21 -36.74
CA ALA A 301 8.79 24.42 -37.74
C ALA A 301 8.31 25.86 -37.53
N ALA A 302 8.68 26.73 -38.44
CA ALA A 302 8.06 28.03 -38.56
C ALA A 302 6.55 27.77 -38.63
N VAL A 303 5.85 28.15 -37.57
CA VAL A 303 4.39 28.13 -37.51
C VAL A 303 3.96 29.16 -38.57
N ASN A 304 3.50 28.64 -39.72
CA ASN A 304 2.75 29.42 -40.66
C ASN A 304 1.50 29.92 -39.90
N GLU A 305 1.44 31.20 -39.59
CA GLU A 305 0.28 31.88 -39.05
C GLU A 305 -0.83 32.03 -40.11
N ALA A 306 -1.23 30.94 -40.74
CA ALA A 306 -2.48 30.88 -41.46
C ALA A 306 -3.57 30.62 -40.42
N GLU A 307 -4.43 31.59 -40.15
CA GLU A 307 -5.64 31.35 -39.37
C GLU A 307 -6.35 30.12 -39.92
N PRO A 308 -6.63 29.08 -39.09
CA PRO A 308 -7.27 27.87 -39.55
C PRO A 308 -8.63 28.24 -40.14
N GLU A 309 -8.90 27.76 -41.35
CA GLU A 309 -10.19 27.95 -42.04
C GLU A 309 -11.32 27.64 -41.04
N ALA A 310 -12.23 28.60 -40.86
CA ALA A 310 -13.24 28.60 -39.80
C ALA A 310 -14.32 27.56 -40.13
N LEU A 311 -14.05 26.27 -39.77
CA LEU A 311 -14.99 25.15 -39.96
C LEU A 311 -16.35 25.46 -39.33
N LYS A 312 -17.42 25.29 -40.10
CA LYS A 312 -18.80 25.44 -39.61
C LYS A 312 -19.16 24.36 -38.61
N PRO A 313 -20.08 24.58 -37.68
CA PRO A 313 -20.47 23.58 -36.68
C PRO A 313 -20.85 22.20 -37.28
N LYS A 314 -21.53 22.18 -38.41
CA LYS A 314 -21.89 20.90 -39.10
C LYS A 314 -20.67 20.17 -39.60
N GLU A 315 -19.67 20.84 -40.10
CA GLU A 315 -18.41 20.25 -40.57
C GLU A 315 -17.62 19.69 -39.40
N ARG A 316 -17.55 20.39 -38.26
CA ARG A 316 -16.91 19.88 -37.02
C ARG A 316 -17.57 18.62 -36.48
N VAL A 317 -18.90 18.55 -36.50
CA VAL A 317 -19.66 17.38 -36.03
C VAL A 317 -19.49 16.18 -36.97
N ALA A 318 -19.24 16.42 -38.27
CA ALA A 318 -19.03 15.38 -39.25
C ALA A 318 -17.64 14.70 -39.14
N ILE A 319 -16.67 15.34 -38.48
CA ILE A 319 -15.34 14.74 -38.25
C ILE A 319 -15.49 13.50 -37.37
N PRO A 320 -15.01 12.31 -37.78
CA PRO A 320 -15.08 11.13 -36.96
C PRO A 320 -14.20 11.26 -35.69
N ARG A 321 -14.68 10.70 -34.58
CA ARG A 321 -13.90 10.66 -33.33
C ARG A 321 -12.61 9.86 -33.56
N VAL A 322 -11.49 10.41 -33.15
CA VAL A 322 -10.19 9.75 -33.23
C VAL A 322 -10.18 8.55 -32.26
N LYS A 323 -9.66 7.42 -32.72
CA LYS A 323 -9.44 6.26 -31.89
C LYS A 323 -8.08 6.36 -31.19
N MET A 324 -8.02 6.00 -29.91
CA MET A 324 -6.76 5.89 -29.20
C MET A 324 -5.93 4.77 -29.81
N PRO A 325 -4.66 5.00 -30.18
CA PRO A 325 -3.74 3.93 -30.53
C PRO A 325 -3.45 3.07 -29.30
N GLU A 326 -3.54 1.76 -29.48
CA GLU A 326 -3.37 0.79 -28.39
C GLU A 326 -2.36 -0.28 -28.81
N LEU A 327 -1.66 -0.89 -27.86
CA LEU A 327 -0.85 -2.08 -28.08
C LEU A 327 -1.74 -3.24 -28.54
N ASP A 328 -1.18 -4.13 -29.36
CA ASP A 328 -1.88 -5.35 -29.78
C ASP A 328 -2.41 -6.15 -28.58
N ALA A 329 -3.61 -6.70 -28.69
CA ALA A 329 -4.30 -7.31 -27.56
C ALA A 329 -3.60 -8.56 -27.01
N GLU A 330 -3.04 -9.40 -27.89
CA GLU A 330 -2.31 -10.60 -27.47
C GLU A 330 -0.96 -10.25 -26.85
N TYR A 331 -0.26 -9.25 -27.41
CA TYR A 331 0.98 -8.73 -26.87
C TYR A 331 0.78 -8.10 -25.50
N ARG A 332 -0.16 -7.15 -25.37
CA ARG A 332 -0.39 -6.42 -24.12
C ARG A 332 -0.91 -7.32 -22.99
N ALA A 333 -1.57 -8.44 -23.31
CA ALA A 333 -1.99 -9.43 -22.33
C ALA A 333 -0.82 -10.16 -21.65
N LYS A 334 0.41 -10.03 -22.17
CA LYS A 334 1.64 -10.66 -21.68
C LYS A 334 2.63 -9.67 -21.07
N THR A 335 2.45 -8.35 -21.30
CA THR A 335 3.35 -7.29 -20.84
C THR A 335 2.79 -6.57 -19.60
N ARG A 336 3.53 -6.54 -18.50
CA ARG A 336 3.08 -5.97 -17.24
C ARG A 336 3.42 -4.48 -17.09
N LEU A 337 4.55 -4.05 -17.67
CA LEU A 337 5.14 -2.73 -17.43
C LEU A 337 4.91 -1.71 -18.55
N GLU A 338 4.29 -2.13 -19.65
CA GLU A 338 4.03 -1.25 -20.79
C GLU A 338 2.59 -0.71 -20.76
N GLU A 339 2.46 0.59 -20.93
CA GLU A 339 1.15 1.25 -21.00
C GLU A 339 0.38 0.80 -22.22
N VAL A 340 -0.86 0.36 -22.04
CA VAL A 340 -1.72 -0.18 -23.13
C VAL A 340 -2.03 0.87 -24.18
N ASN A 341 -2.42 2.06 -23.73
CA ASN A 341 -2.71 3.20 -24.62
C ASN A 341 -1.41 3.90 -25.01
N ILE A 342 -1.13 4.00 -26.30
CA ILE A 342 0.12 4.60 -26.80
C ILE A 342 0.08 6.13 -26.74
N GLY A 343 -1.11 6.73 -26.83
CA GLY A 343 -1.28 8.18 -26.90
C GLY A 343 -1.58 8.67 -28.32
N LEU A 344 -1.98 9.93 -28.44
CA LEU A 344 -2.24 10.57 -29.75
C LEU A 344 -0.97 11.22 -30.29
N THR A 345 -0.79 11.18 -31.62
CA THR A 345 0.19 12.05 -32.28
C THR A 345 -0.33 13.50 -32.33
N PRO A 346 0.54 14.49 -32.56
CA PRO A 346 0.12 15.89 -32.74
C PRO A 346 -1.00 16.06 -33.78
N GLU A 347 -0.89 15.37 -34.91
CA GLU A 347 -1.86 15.43 -36.01
C GLU A 347 -3.21 14.83 -35.58
N MET A 348 -3.19 13.68 -34.90
CA MET A 348 -4.39 13.04 -34.36
C MET A 348 -5.07 13.93 -33.30
N ALA A 349 -4.29 14.55 -32.42
CA ALA A 349 -4.80 15.44 -31.40
C ALA A 349 -5.43 16.71 -32.01
N MET A 350 -4.78 17.32 -33.01
CA MET A 350 -5.33 18.46 -33.74
C MET A 350 -6.62 18.08 -34.49
N GLN A 351 -6.66 16.89 -35.10
CA GLN A 351 -7.86 16.39 -35.79
C GLN A 351 -9.03 16.21 -34.82
N GLU A 352 -8.80 15.61 -33.64
CA GLU A 352 -9.84 15.46 -32.63
C GLU A 352 -10.26 16.81 -32.02
N ALA A 353 -9.33 17.72 -31.82
CA ALA A 353 -9.59 19.06 -31.29
C ALA A 353 -10.48 19.90 -32.21
N LYS A 354 -10.39 19.73 -33.55
CA LYS A 354 -11.27 20.37 -34.54
C LYS A 354 -12.74 20.03 -34.34
N ARG A 355 -13.07 18.92 -33.70
CA ARG A 355 -14.45 18.54 -33.39
C ARG A 355 -15.11 19.46 -32.36
N CYS A 356 -14.33 20.09 -31.47
CA CYS A 356 -14.87 20.97 -30.44
C CYS A 356 -15.56 22.20 -31.02
N LEU A 357 -16.83 22.42 -30.64
CA LEU A 357 -17.67 23.52 -31.12
C LEU A 357 -17.42 24.85 -30.39
N ASP A 358 -16.55 24.91 -29.42
CA ASP A 358 -16.28 26.07 -28.59
C ASP A 358 -17.55 26.73 -28.04
N CYS A 359 -18.33 25.96 -27.31
CA CYS A 359 -19.66 26.31 -26.82
C CYS A 359 -19.60 27.54 -25.87
N LYS A 360 -20.46 28.55 -26.10
CA LYS A 360 -20.60 29.72 -25.19
C LYS A 360 -20.96 29.33 -23.74
N LYS A 361 -21.70 28.22 -23.55
CA LYS A 361 -22.05 27.63 -22.28
C LYS A 361 -21.59 26.16 -22.30
N PRO A 362 -20.32 25.88 -21.95
CA PRO A 362 -19.74 24.56 -22.13
C PRO A 362 -20.16 23.62 -20.98
N SER A 363 -21.20 22.83 -21.16
CA SER A 363 -21.66 21.85 -20.16
C SER A 363 -20.62 20.78 -19.83
N CYS A 364 -19.63 20.56 -20.69
CA CYS A 364 -18.50 19.71 -20.36
C CYS A 364 -17.64 20.26 -19.19
N VAL A 365 -17.52 21.58 -19.05
CA VAL A 365 -16.84 22.23 -17.91
C VAL A 365 -17.60 21.94 -16.61
N GLU A 366 -18.94 22.08 -16.63
CA GLU A 366 -19.79 21.72 -15.48
C GLU A 366 -19.72 20.22 -15.12
N GLY A 367 -19.39 19.37 -16.11
CA GLY A 367 -19.21 17.94 -15.92
C GLY A 367 -17.83 17.57 -15.36
N CYS A 368 -16.88 18.51 -15.31
CA CYS A 368 -15.56 18.31 -14.74
C CYS A 368 -15.54 18.71 -13.27
N PRO A 369 -15.18 17.79 -12.34
CA PRO A 369 -15.16 18.10 -10.91
C PRO A 369 -14.24 19.26 -10.51
N VAL A 370 -13.19 19.52 -11.28
CA VAL A 370 -12.22 20.60 -11.04
C VAL A 370 -12.39 21.78 -12.02
N ASN A 371 -13.48 21.81 -12.79
CA ASN A 371 -13.87 22.92 -13.68
C ASN A 371 -12.78 23.33 -14.69
N ILE A 372 -12.07 22.36 -15.29
CA ILE A 372 -11.11 22.64 -16.35
C ILE A 372 -11.79 23.44 -17.47
N GLN A 373 -11.12 24.47 -17.98
CA GLN A 373 -11.58 25.28 -19.12
C GLN A 373 -11.43 24.49 -20.42
N ILE A 374 -12.30 23.45 -20.57
CA ILE A 374 -12.18 22.43 -21.62
C ILE A 374 -12.15 23.01 -23.04
N PRO A 375 -13.05 23.93 -23.46
CA PRO A 375 -12.95 24.53 -24.79
C PRO A 375 -11.64 25.28 -24.99
N LYS A 376 -11.14 25.99 -23.97
CA LYS A 376 -9.92 26.81 -24.05
C LYS A 376 -8.69 25.93 -24.32
N PHE A 377 -8.48 24.82 -23.58
CA PHE A 377 -7.33 23.97 -23.83
C PHE A 377 -7.44 23.22 -25.17
N ILE A 378 -8.66 22.74 -25.54
CA ILE A 378 -8.87 22.03 -26.80
C ILE A 378 -8.61 22.97 -28.00
N LYS A 379 -9.02 24.23 -27.92
CA LYS A 379 -8.74 25.22 -29.00
C LYS A 379 -7.26 25.57 -29.11
N ASN A 380 -6.51 25.51 -28.03
CA ASN A 380 -5.05 25.60 -28.10
C ASN A 380 -4.44 24.38 -28.82
N ILE A 381 -4.93 23.16 -28.57
CA ILE A 381 -4.49 21.97 -29.32
C ILE A 381 -4.83 22.10 -30.80
N GLU A 382 -6.03 22.56 -31.16
CA GLU A 382 -6.45 22.78 -32.56
C GLU A 382 -5.49 23.71 -33.32
N ARG A 383 -4.93 24.70 -32.63
CA ARG A 383 -4.00 25.71 -33.20
C ARG A 383 -2.52 25.25 -33.14
N GLY A 384 -2.22 24.09 -32.63
CA GLY A 384 -0.84 23.61 -32.42
C GLY A 384 -0.15 24.19 -31.16
N ASN A 385 -0.85 24.96 -30.34
CA ASN A 385 -0.32 25.59 -29.12
C ASN A 385 -0.37 24.57 -27.93
N PHE A 386 0.36 23.47 -28.03
CA PHE A 386 0.24 22.33 -27.10
C PHE A 386 0.70 22.66 -25.69
N LEU A 387 1.77 23.45 -25.53
CA LEU A 387 2.25 23.89 -24.21
C LEU A 387 1.25 24.84 -23.53
N GLU A 388 0.60 25.72 -24.30
CA GLU A 388 -0.46 26.55 -23.75
C GLU A 388 -1.69 25.76 -23.36
N ALA A 389 -2.01 24.70 -24.10
CA ALA A 389 -3.07 23.75 -23.69
C ALA A 389 -2.76 23.11 -22.33
N ALA A 390 -1.53 22.65 -22.10
CA ALA A 390 -1.08 22.10 -20.83
C ALA A 390 -1.14 23.15 -19.71
N ARG A 391 -0.76 24.40 -19.97
CA ARG A 391 -0.86 25.50 -19.01
C ARG A 391 -2.31 25.73 -18.58
N VAL A 392 -3.25 25.74 -19.53
CA VAL A 392 -4.68 25.89 -19.23
C VAL A 392 -5.22 24.74 -18.36
N LEU A 393 -4.80 23.51 -18.58
CA LEU A 393 -5.16 22.38 -17.74
C LEU A 393 -4.72 22.60 -16.29
N LYS A 394 -3.50 23.07 -16.07
CA LYS A 394 -2.89 23.30 -14.76
C LYS A 394 -3.47 24.48 -13.99
N GLU A 395 -4.27 25.36 -14.64
CA GLU A 395 -4.98 26.44 -13.94
C GLU A 395 -5.84 25.87 -12.79
N THR A 396 -6.51 24.72 -13.01
CA THR A 396 -7.42 24.10 -12.04
C THR A 396 -7.14 22.64 -11.73
N SER A 397 -6.39 21.91 -12.57
CA SER A 397 -6.00 20.51 -12.33
C SER A 397 -4.57 20.44 -11.80
N ALA A 398 -4.37 19.72 -10.69
CA ALA A 398 -3.03 19.44 -10.16
C ALA A 398 -2.40 18.17 -10.77
N LEU A 399 -3.18 17.33 -11.44
CA LEU A 399 -2.78 16.00 -11.91
C LEU A 399 -3.28 15.71 -13.35
N PRO A 400 -3.01 16.57 -14.34
CA PRO A 400 -3.60 16.42 -15.66
C PRO A 400 -3.18 15.15 -16.39
N ALA A 401 -1.92 14.71 -16.25
CA ALA A 401 -1.44 13.48 -16.86
C ALA A 401 -2.10 12.21 -16.29
N VAL A 402 -2.44 12.23 -15.00
CA VAL A 402 -3.20 11.17 -14.32
C VAL A 402 -4.67 11.21 -14.75
N CYS A 403 -5.31 12.40 -14.73
CA CYS A 403 -6.72 12.55 -15.10
C CYS A 403 -6.98 12.14 -16.54
N GLY A 404 -6.12 12.51 -17.48
CA GLY A 404 -6.23 12.11 -18.87
C GLY A 404 -6.22 10.59 -19.10
N ARG A 405 -5.64 9.80 -18.16
CA ARG A 405 -5.55 8.34 -18.22
C ARG A 405 -6.67 7.62 -17.47
N VAL A 406 -6.99 8.05 -16.25
CA VAL A 406 -7.82 7.23 -15.34
C VAL A 406 -9.17 7.83 -14.97
N CYS A 407 -9.40 9.10 -15.25
CA CYS A 407 -10.68 9.75 -14.99
C CYS A 407 -11.80 9.08 -15.82
N PRO A 408 -12.99 8.81 -15.26
CA PRO A 408 -14.12 8.25 -16.00
C PRO A 408 -14.81 9.34 -16.85
N GLN A 409 -14.12 9.86 -17.87
CA GLN A 409 -14.56 10.99 -18.68
C GLN A 409 -15.93 10.72 -19.33
N GLU A 410 -16.18 9.47 -19.73
CA GLU A 410 -17.47 9.03 -20.31
C GLU A 410 -18.66 9.17 -19.35
N LYS A 411 -18.41 9.31 -18.04
CA LYS A 411 -19.42 9.57 -17.00
C LYS A 411 -19.40 10.99 -16.48
N GLN A 412 -18.39 11.80 -16.86
CA GLN A 412 -18.17 13.16 -16.41
C GLN A 412 -18.25 14.17 -17.55
N CYS A 413 -17.10 14.75 -17.97
CA CYS A 413 -17.07 15.82 -18.97
C CYS A 413 -17.59 15.36 -20.35
N GLU A 414 -17.20 14.18 -20.82
CA GLU A 414 -17.65 13.66 -22.13
C GLU A 414 -19.14 13.35 -22.15
N SER A 415 -19.72 12.86 -21.05
CA SER A 415 -21.18 12.61 -20.95
C SER A 415 -22.03 13.88 -21.12
N ARG A 416 -21.42 15.05 -20.93
CA ARG A 416 -22.07 16.34 -21.06
C ARG A 416 -21.76 17.06 -22.38
N CYS A 417 -20.99 16.43 -23.28
CA CYS A 417 -20.64 17.03 -24.55
C CYS A 417 -21.89 17.22 -25.43
N ILE A 418 -22.00 18.40 -26.05
CA ILE A 418 -23.12 18.77 -26.93
C ILE A 418 -23.28 17.83 -28.12
N HIS A 419 -22.20 17.19 -28.60
CA HIS A 419 -22.21 16.22 -29.68
C HIS A 419 -23.21 15.08 -29.43
N LEU A 420 -23.36 14.63 -28.17
CA LEU A 420 -24.31 13.56 -27.82
C LEU A 420 -25.75 13.95 -28.15
N LYS A 421 -26.12 15.24 -27.95
CA LYS A 421 -27.45 15.77 -28.33
C LYS A 421 -27.65 15.78 -29.85
N MET A 422 -26.56 15.79 -30.63
CA MET A 422 -26.57 15.74 -32.09
C MET A 422 -26.42 14.30 -32.62
N LYS A 423 -26.54 13.28 -31.75
CA LYS A 423 -26.34 11.87 -32.08
C LYS A 423 -24.95 11.57 -32.68
N SER A 424 -23.95 12.35 -32.29
CA SER A 424 -22.54 12.17 -32.66
C SER A 424 -21.72 11.81 -31.40
N PRO A 425 -20.66 11.01 -31.49
CA PRO A 425 -19.78 10.71 -30.37
C PRO A 425 -19.22 11.99 -29.75
N ALA A 426 -19.12 12.02 -28.41
CA ALA A 426 -18.49 13.13 -27.69
C ALA A 426 -17.07 13.43 -28.21
N VAL A 427 -16.57 14.63 -28.03
CA VAL A 427 -15.15 14.93 -28.20
C VAL A 427 -14.36 14.10 -27.18
N ALA A 428 -13.23 13.54 -27.59
CA ALA A 428 -12.36 12.72 -26.74
C ALA A 428 -11.54 13.61 -25.77
N ILE A 429 -12.23 14.21 -24.83
CA ILE A 429 -11.67 15.22 -23.91
C ILE A 429 -10.50 14.65 -23.11
N GLY A 430 -10.66 13.45 -22.56
CA GLY A 430 -9.59 12.79 -21.78
C GLY A 430 -8.36 12.46 -22.61
N TYR A 431 -8.53 12.05 -23.86
CA TYR A 431 -7.40 11.79 -24.77
C TYR A 431 -6.61 13.07 -25.09
N LEU A 432 -7.33 14.18 -25.26
CA LEU A 432 -6.70 15.48 -25.50
C LEU A 432 -6.03 16.04 -24.23
N GLU A 433 -6.61 15.83 -23.06
CA GLU A 433 -6.00 16.16 -21.76
C GLU A 433 -4.69 15.39 -21.57
N ARG A 434 -4.72 14.06 -21.79
CA ARG A 434 -3.53 13.22 -21.77
C ARG A 434 -2.47 13.72 -22.74
N PHE A 435 -2.85 13.95 -24.00
CA PHE A 435 -1.94 14.42 -25.04
C PHE A 435 -1.21 15.71 -24.63
N ALA A 436 -1.94 16.72 -24.15
CA ALA A 436 -1.32 17.98 -23.75
C ALA A 436 -0.33 17.82 -22.58
N ALA A 437 -0.70 17.00 -21.58
CA ALA A 437 0.17 16.73 -20.44
C ALA A 437 1.42 15.92 -20.83
N ASP A 438 1.26 14.91 -21.71
CA ASP A 438 2.37 14.09 -22.20
C ASP A 438 3.31 14.92 -23.09
N TYR A 439 2.78 15.76 -23.99
CA TYR A 439 3.57 16.64 -24.84
C TYR A 439 4.43 17.60 -24.02
N GLU A 440 3.87 18.23 -23.00
CA GLU A 440 4.63 19.11 -22.10
C GLU A 440 5.76 18.36 -21.40
N ARG A 441 5.48 17.19 -20.83
CA ARG A 441 6.48 16.35 -20.17
C ARG A 441 7.62 15.95 -21.12
N GLU A 442 7.28 15.50 -22.33
CA GLU A 442 8.24 14.99 -23.31
C GLU A 442 9.08 16.11 -23.95
N SER A 443 8.50 17.31 -24.07
CA SER A 443 9.24 18.49 -24.51
C SER A 443 10.28 18.99 -23.51
N GLY A 444 10.19 18.55 -22.23
CA GLY A 444 11.03 19.08 -21.15
C GLY A 444 10.69 20.52 -20.72
N GLN A 445 9.69 21.15 -21.35
CA GLN A 445 9.30 22.55 -21.10
C GLN A 445 8.13 22.64 -20.09
N VAL A 446 8.30 22.00 -18.95
CA VAL A 446 7.26 21.97 -17.90
C VAL A 446 7.13 23.33 -17.24
N ALA A 447 6.04 24.04 -17.56
CA ALA A 447 5.67 25.28 -16.90
C ALA A 447 4.89 25.01 -15.63
N LEU A 448 5.38 25.53 -14.51
CA LEU A 448 4.64 25.48 -13.25
C LEU A 448 3.66 26.65 -13.17
N PRO A 449 2.46 26.44 -12.56
CA PRO A 449 1.54 27.54 -12.27
C PRO A 449 2.18 28.56 -11.32
N GLU A 450 1.71 29.81 -11.42
CA GLU A 450 2.11 30.87 -10.49
C GLU A 450 1.65 30.52 -9.06
N VAL A 451 2.52 30.79 -8.09
CA VAL A 451 2.25 30.65 -6.67
C VAL A 451 2.10 32.03 -6.05
N ALA A 452 1.00 32.26 -5.36
CA ALA A 452 0.79 33.49 -4.61
C ALA A 452 1.85 33.64 -3.49
N PRO A 453 2.21 34.87 -3.09
CA PRO A 453 3.08 35.11 -1.96
C PRO A 453 2.62 34.31 -0.71
N SER A 454 3.57 33.80 0.08
CA SER A 454 3.24 33.05 1.29
C SER A 454 2.37 33.88 2.24
N ASN A 455 1.27 33.25 2.69
CA ASN A 455 0.38 33.84 3.72
C ASN A 455 0.78 33.42 5.15
N GLY A 456 1.86 32.64 5.30
CA GLY A 456 2.38 32.15 6.60
C GLY A 456 1.50 31.10 7.29
N ILE A 457 0.49 30.57 6.60
CA ILE A 457 -0.44 29.59 7.18
C ILE A 457 -0.04 28.17 6.77
N LYS A 458 0.20 27.31 7.76
CA LYS A 458 0.51 25.87 7.57
C LYS A 458 -0.76 25.05 7.46
N VAL A 459 -0.80 24.16 6.49
CA VAL A 459 -1.89 23.21 6.26
C VAL A 459 -1.34 21.80 6.18
N ALA A 460 -1.95 20.88 6.94
CA ALA A 460 -1.64 19.46 6.89
C ALA A 460 -2.63 18.73 5.97
N VAL A 461 -2.10 17.82 5.17
CA VAL A 461 -2.89 16.92 4.31
C VAL A 461 -2.62 15.50 4.77
N VAL A 462 -3.65 14.78 5.16
CA VAL A 462 -3.57 13.38 5.61
C VAL A 462 -3.91 12.45 4.45
N GLY A 463 -2.91 11.77 3.93
CA GLY A 463 -2.98 10.90 2.76
C GLY A 463 -2.56 11.60 1.46
N SER A 464 -1.71 10.93 0.69
CA SER A 464 -1.15 11.40 -0.57
C SER A 464 -1.86 10.83 -1.80
N GLY A 465 -3.07 10.27 -1.63
CA GLY A 465 -3.88 9.84 -2.76
C GLY A 465 -4.33 11.03 -3.65
N PRO A 466 -5.03 10.77 -4.77
CA PRO A 466 -5.39 11.82 -5.72
C PRO A 466 -6.13 13.01 -5.10
N SER A 467 -6.97 12.77 -4.09
CA SER A 467 -7.67 13.82 -3.35
C SER A 467 -6.70 14.72 -2.57
N GLY A 468 -5.75 14.11 -1.83
CA GLY A 468 -4.74 14.86 -1.07
C GLY A 468 -3.79 15.64 -1.97
N LEU A 469 -3.33 15.03 -3.08
CA LEU A 469 -2.45 15.70 -4.06
C LEU A 469 -3.16 16.88 -4.75
N SER A 470 -4.44 16.70 -5.14
CA SER A 470 -5.23 17.77 -5.75
C SER A 470 -5.41 18.95 -4.78
N PHE A 471 -5.80 18.67 -3.54
CA PHE A 471 -5.93 19.69 -2.50
C PHE A 471 -4.59 20.41 -2.24
N ALA A 472 -3.49 19.65 -2.14
CA ALA A 472 -2.16 20.21 -1.92
C ALA A 472 -1.75 21.17 -3.04
N GLY A 473 -2.00 20.79 -4.31
CA GLY A 473 -1.73 21.63 -5.46
C GLY A 473 -2.54 22.92 -5.47
N ASP A 474 -3.80 22.88 -5.07
CA ASP A 474 -4.65 24.07 -4.99
C ASP A 474 -4.25 25.01 -3.84
N MET A 475 -3.86 24.45 -2.70
CA MET A 475 -3.49 25.24 -1.53
C MET A 475 -2.13 25.90 -1.70
N VAL A 476 -1.13 25.17 -2.26
CA VAL A 476 0.19 25.76 -2.49
C VAL A 476 0.13 26.94 -3.48
N LYS A 477 -0.65 26.85 -4.56
CA LYS A 477 -0.88 27.96 -5.49
C LYS A 477 -1.43 29.21 -4.82
N ARG A 478 -2.19 29.07 -3.72
CA ARG A 478 -2.77 30.17 -2.92
C ARG A 478 -1.84 30.70 -1.82
N GLY A 479 -0.59 30.28 -1.80
CA GLY A 479 0.43 30.75 -0.85
C GLY A 479 0.40 30.09 0.54
N TYR A 480 -0.28 28.96 0.70
CA TYR A 480 -0.21 28.18 1.95
C TYR A 480 1.05 27.32 2.00
N GLU A 481 1.59 27.12 3.20
CA GLU A 481 2.63 26.12 3.46
C GLU A 481 1.99 24.75 3.62
N VAL A 482 2.17 23.84 2.65
CA VAL A 482 1.44 22.57 2.57
C VAL A 482 2.35 21.40 2.92
N TYR A 483 1.91 20.58 3.89
CA TYR A 483 2.59 19.37 4.31
C TYR A 483 1.67 18.16 4.11
N VAL A 484 2.10 17.22 3.29
CA VAL A 484 1.37 15.97 3.01
C VAL A 484 2.01 14.84 3.79
N PHE A 485 1.21 14.16 4.61
CA PHE A 485 1.61 13.00 5.41
C PHE A 485 1.02 11.73 4.81
N GLU A 486 1.88 10.76 4.53
CA GLU A 486 1.50 9.48 3.93
C GLU A 486 1.87 8.32 4.85
N ALA A 487 0.93 7.37 5.02
CA ALA A 487 1.14 6.18 5.85
C ALA A 487 2.04 5.14 5.18
N LEU A 488 2.07 5.09 3.85
CA LEU A 488 2.91 4.20 3.07
C LEU A 488 4.27 4.85 2.76
N HIS A 489 5.20 4.04 2.28
CA HIS A 489 6.54 4.49 1.87
C HIS A 489 6.58 5.20 0.51
N GLU A 490 5.49 5.14 -0.27
CA GLU A 490 5.36 5.80 -1.57
C GLU A 490 4.25 6.83 -1.55
N ILE A 491 4.50 7.98 -2.21
CA ILE A 491 3.50 9.02 -2.41
C ILE A 491 2.62 8.66 -3.61
N GLY A 492 1.31 8.89 -3.50
CA GLY A 492 0.37 8.66 -4.59
C GLY A 492 -0.87 7.86 -4.20
N GLY A 493 -0.83 7.14 -3.06
CA GLY A 493 -1.95 6.33 -2.61
C GLY A 493 -2.38 5.31 -3.68
N VAL A 494 -3.68 5.26 -3.99
CA VAL A 494 -4.23 4.32 -4.98
C VAL A 494 -3.59 4.43 -6.37
N LEU A 495 -3.01 5.57 -6.72
CA LEU A 495 -2.30 5.75 -7.99
C LEU A 495 -1.06 4.85 -8.08
N LYS A 496 -0.45 4.51 -6.94
CA LYS A 496 0.75 3.67 -6.83
C LYS A 496 0.41 2.23 -6.42
N TYR A 497 -0.38 2.03 -5.35
CA TYR A 497 -0.65 0.67 -4.86
C TYR A 497 -1.77 -0.04 -5.62
N GLY A 498 -2.71 0.69 -6.25
CA GLY A 498 -3.94 0.13 -6.78
C GLY A 498 -4.00 0.07 -8.30
N ILE A 499 -3.50 1.08 -9.00
CA ILE A 499 -3.58 1.16 -10.47
C ILE A 499 -2.30 0.58 -11.10
N PRO A 500 -2.41 -0.47 -11.94
CA PRO A 500 -1.24 -1.11 -12.53
C PRO A 500 -0.50 -0.23 -13.56
N GLU A 501 0.80 -0.49 -13.72
CA GLU A 501 1.71 0.17 -14.68
C GLU A 501 1.17 0.22 -16.11
N PHE A 502 0.55 -0.86 -16.58
CA PHE A 502 -0.02 -0.94 -17.93
C PHE A 502 -1.21 -0.01 -18.16
N ARG A 503 -1.72 0.64 -17.11
CA ARG A 503 -2.84 1.59 -17.15
C ARG A 503 -2.41 3.00 -16.72
N LEU A 504 -1.56 3.10 -15.71
CA LEU A 504 -1.00 4.35 -15.20
C LEU A 504 0.46 4.11 -14.78
N PRO A 505 1.43 4.38 -15.65
CA PRO A 505 2.83 4.20 -15.32
C PRO A 505 3.26 5.04 -14.12
N ASN A 506 3.99 4.43 -13.18
CA ASN A 506 4.49 5.10 -11.97
C ASN A 506 5.30 6.35 -12.29
N LYS A 507 6.10 6.33 -13.38
CA LYS A 507 6.85 7.49 -13.85
C LYS A 507 5.99 8.73 -14.13
N ILE A 508 4.72 8.53 -14.53
CA ILE A 508 3.78 9.63 -14.77
C ILE A 508 3.35 10.24 -13.43
N VAL A 509 3.03 9.38 -12.46
CA VAL A 509 2.65 9.82 -11.10
C VAL A 509 3.82 10.57 -10.44
N ASP A 510 5.05 10.06 -10.60
CA ASP A 510 6.26 10.67 -10.03
C ASP A 510 6.50 12.08 -10.57
N VAL A 511 6.31 12.30 -11.87
CA VAL A 511 6.44 13.63 -12.47
C VAL A 511 5.41 14.63 -11.90
N GLU A 512 4.16 14.19 -11.70
CA GLU A 512 3.13 15.06 -11.10
C GLU A 512 3.46 15.38 -9.63
N ILE A 513 3.98 14.42 -8.87
CA ILE A 513 4.44 14.64 -7.50
C ILE A 513 5.63 15.58 -7.46
N ASP A 514 6.59 15.43 -8.36
CA ASP A 514 7.75 16.32 -8.45
C ASP A 514 7.37 17.76 -8.83
N ASN A 515 6.37 17.93 -9.68
CA ASN A 515 5.80 19.25 -9.95
C ASN A 515 5.22 19.89 -8.68
N LEU A 516 4.52 19.12 -7.85
CA LEU A 516 4.02 19.61 -6.57
C LEU A 516 5.16 19.94 -5.58
N ARG A 517 6.24 19.15 -5.53
CA ARG A 517 7.45 19.47 -4.75
C ARG A 517 8.09 20.78 -5.19
N ARG A 518 8.22 20.97 -6.51
CA ARG A 518 8.78 22.20 -7.09
C ARG A 518 7.90 23.43 -6.81
N LEU A 519 6.59 23.25 -6.62
CA LEU A 519 5.67 24.31 -6.19
C LEU A 519 5.79 24.62 -4.68
N GLY A 520 6.50 23.81 -3.89
CA GLY A 520 6.70 24.01 -2.46
C GLY A 520 5.87 23.10 -1.55
N VAL A 521 5.26 22.02 -2.06
CA VAL A 521 4.59 21.02 -1.22
C VAL A 521 5.63 20.12 -0.55
N HIS A 522 5.53 19.97 0.77
CA HIS A 522 6.36 19.07 1.57
C HIS A 522 5.69 17.72 1.74
N PHE A 523 6.43 16.64 1.53
CA PHE A 523 5.94 15.27 1.68
C PHE A 523 6.69 14.53 2.78
N GLN A 524 5.95 13.79 3.61
CA GLN A 524 6.50 12.94 4.65
C GLN A 524 5.79 11.58 4.60
N THR A 525 6.54 10.53 4.24
CA THR A 525 6.09 9.13 4.20
C THR A 525 6.18 8.48 5.58
N ASP A 526 5.72 7.23 5.69
CA ASP A 526 5.77 6.39 6.90
C ASP A 526 5.20 7.08 8.14
N THR A 527 4.23 7.97 7.94
CA THR A 527 3.67 8.81 8.99
C THR A 527 2.15 8.69 9.05
N ILE A 528 1.65 8.08 10.11
CA ILE A 528 0.22 7.88 10.33
C ILE A 528 -0.31 8.97 11.26
N ILE A 529 -1.09 9.91 10.70
CA ILE A 529 -1.72 10.94 11.52
C ILE A 529 -2.79 10.31 12.41
N GLY A 530 -2.76 10.65 13.69
CA GLY A 530 -3.55 10.04 14.75
C GLY A 530 -2.84 8.91 15.52
N LYS A 531 -1.67 8.43 14.98
CA LYS A 531 -0.82 7.44 15.66
C LYS A 531 0.62 7.93 15.81
N THR A 532 1.34 8.13 14.69
CA THR A 532 2.72 8.63 14.68
C THR A 532 2.79 10.10 15.13
N ILE A 533 1.87 10.92 14.64
CA ILE A 533 1.66 12.32 15.03
C ILE A 533 0.17 12.51 15.31
N SER A 534 -0.17 13.00 16.48
CA SER A 534 -1.57 13.28 16.83
C SER A 534 -2.08 14.58 16.16
N ILE A 535 -3.39 14.72 16.08
CA ILE A 535 -4.04 15.95 15.61
C ILE A 535 -3.65 17.16 16.50
N ASP A 536 -3.53 16.95 17.81
CA ASP A 536 -3.19 18.01 18.74
C ASP A 536 -1.72 18.42 18.61
N GLU A 537 -0.82 17.48 18.31
CA GLU A 537 0.57 17.81 17.98
C GLU A 537 0.67 18.62 16.68
N LEU A 538 -0.14 18.32 15.65
CA LEU A 538 -0.21 19.15 14.43
C LEU A 538 -0.63 20.57 14.77
N LYS A 539 -1.69 20.75 15.58
CA LYS A 539 -2.12 22.07 16.04
C LYS A 539 -1.02 22.79 16.82
N ALA A 540 -0.33 22.10 17.73
CA ALA A 540 0.79 22.64 18.52
C ALA A 540 1.97 23.07 17.62
N LYS A 541 2.21 22.36 16.50
CA LYS A 541 3.20 22.72 15.47
C LYS A 541 2.76 23.87 14.57
N GLY A 542 1.61 24.48 14.83
CA GLY A 542 1.11 25.68 14.14
C GLY A 542 0.26 25.41 12.90
N PHE A 543 -0.10 24.16 12.61
CA PHE A 543 -1.04 23.88 11.52
C PHE A 543 -2.43 24.45 11.84
N LYS A 544 -2.97 25.26 10.91
CA LYS A 544 -4.27 25.93 11.06
C LYS A 544 -5.40 25.22 10.34
N GLY A 545 -5.08 24.37 9.36
CA GLY A 545 -6.02 23.55 8.62
C GLY A 545 -5.49 22.11 8.51
N ILE A 546 -6.41 21.15 8.56
CA ILE A 546 -6.10 19.73 8.36
C ILE A 546 -7.12 19.18 7.37
N PHE A 547 -6.63 18.76 6.20
CA PHE A 547 -7.44 18.07 5.20
C PHE A 547 -7.26 16.55 5.38
N VAL A 548 -8.36 15.82 5.49
CA VAL A 548 -8.34 14.35 5.62
C VAL A 548 -8.72 13.73 4.29
N GLY A 549 -7.73 13.18 3.60
CA GLY A 549 -7.85 12.49 2.32
C GLY A 549 -7.30 11.06 2.38
N SER A 550 -7.51 10.36 3.50
CA SER A 550 -6.95 9.02 3.77
C SER A 550 -7.51 7.89 2.89
N GLY A 551 -8.50 8.20 2.05
CA GLY A 551 -9.13 7.21 1.17
C GLY A 551 -10.11 6.29 1.89
N ALA A 552 -10.69 5.34 1.13
CA ALA A 552 -11.63 4.32 1.60
C ALA A 552 -11.03 2.92 1.32
N GLY A 553 -9.82 2.69 1.82
CA GLY A 553 -9.01 1.52 1.48
C GLY A 553 -9.47 0.21 2.14
N LEU A 554 -10.34 0.22 3.15
CA LEU A 554 -10.82 -1.01 3.79
C LEU A 554 -11.52 -1.91 2.77
N PRO A 555 -11.06 -3.17 2.61
CA PRO A 555 -11.67 -4.08 1.66
C PRO A 555 -13.07 -4.49 2.11
N ASN A 556 -14.01 -4.54 1.16
CA ASN A 556 -15.34 -5.05 1.39
C ASN A 556 -15.35 -6.56 1.12
N PHE A 557 -15.64 -7.34 2.15
CA PHE A 557 -15.86 -8.77 2.05
C PHE A 557 -17.35 -9.07 1.90
N MET A 558 -17.68 -10.22 1.30
CA MET A 558 -19.06 -10.61 1.00
C MET A 558 -19.79 -11.20 2.22
N GLY A 559 -19.03 -11.60 3.25
CA GLY A 559 -19.57 -12.25 4.45
C GLY A 559 -20.12 -13.66 4.19
N ILE A 560 -19.49 -14.41 3.27
CA ILE A 560 -19.90 -15.77 2.90
C ILE A 560 -18.94 -16.82 3.50
N PRO A 561 -19.42 -18.05 3.76
CA PRO A 561 -18.57 -19.12 4.25
C PRO A 561 -17.37 -19.39 3.34
N GLY A 562 -16.19 -19.55 3.93
CA GLY A 562 -14.96 -19.82 3.20
C GLY A 562 -14.19 -18.58 2.69
N GLU A 563 -14.72 -17.38 2.86
CA GLU A 563 -14.09 -16.13 2.37
C GLU A 563 -12.71 -15.86 3.00
N ASN A 564 -12.44 -16.39 4.19
CA ASN A 564 -11.16 -16.30 4.87
C ASN A 564 -10.20 -17.47 4.55
N ALA A 565 -10.57 -18.38 3.64
CA ALA A 565 -9.69 -19.47 3.23
C ALA A 565 -8.38 -18.97 2.60
N ILE A 566 -7.34 -19.81 2.59
CA ILE A 566 -6.11 -19.55 1.83
C ILE A 566 -6.42 -19.42 0.33
N ASN A 567 -5.56 -18.70 -0.40
CA ASN A 567 -5.73 -18.37 -1.84
C ASN A 567 -6.91 -17.44 -2.15
N ILE A 568 -7.60 -16.92 -1.14
CA ILE A 568 -8.56 -15.83 -1.32
C ILE A 568 -7.91 -14.54 -0.84
N LEU A 569 -7.76 -13.59 -1.76
CA LEU A 569 -7.14 -12.29 -1.53
C LEU A 569 -8.18 -11.20 -1.76
N SER A 570 -8.10 -10.11 -1.02
CA SER A 570 -8.77 -8.89 -1.46
C SER A 570 -8.06 -8.33 -2.68
N SER A 571 -8.75 -7.61 -3.56
CA SER A 571 -8.11 -6.89 -4.67
C SER A 571 -7.04 -5.92 -4.17
N ASN A 572 -7.28 -5.27 -3.02
CA ASN A 572 -6.30 -4.37 -2.43
C ASN A 572 -5.02 -5.11 -1.99
N GLU A 573 -5.13 -6.29 -1.36
CA GLU A 573 -3.97 -7.10 -1.02
C GLU A 573 -3.19 -7.51 -2.28
N TYR A 574 -3.92 -8.04 -3.28
CA TYR A 574 -3.33 -8.51 -4.51
C TYR A 574 -2.60 -7.40 -5.27
N LEU A 575 -3.27 -6.27 -5.49
CA LEU A 575 -2.70 -5.13 -6.22
C LEU A 575 -1.58 -4.44 -5.43
N THR A 576 -1.69 -4.31 -4.10
CA THR A 576 -0.61 -3.76 -3.28
C THR A 576 0.66 -4.61 -3.38
N ARG A 577 0.54 -5.94 -3.35
CA ARG A 577 1.68 -6.84 -3.54
C ARG A 577 2.32 -6.65 -4.92
N VAL A 578 1.50 -6.59 -5.99
CA VAL A 578 2.02 -6.50 -7.36
C VAL A 578 2.54 -5.11 -7.69
N ASN A 579 1.80 -4.05 -7.36
CA ASN A 579 2.12 -2.69 -7.80
C ASN A 579 3.07 -1.97 -6.83
N LEU A 580 2.75 -1.95 -5.52
CA LEU A 580 3.56 -1.23 -4.53
C LEU A 580 4.82 -1.99 -4.14
N MET A 581 4.71 -3.33 -4.01
CA MET A 581 5.79 -4.19 -3.55
C MET A 581 6.50 -4.91 -4.70
N ASP A 582 6.06 -4.70 -5.94
CA ASP A 582 6.59 -5.32 -7.18
C ASP A 582 6.75 -6.85 -7.08
N ALA A 583 5.82 -7.52 -6.38
CA ALA A 583 5.90 -8.95 -6.04
C ALA A 583 5.98 -9.90 -7.26
N ALA A 584 5.70 -9.42 -8.47
CA ALA A 584 5.86 -10.17 -9.71
C ALA A 584 7.28 -10.06 -10.31
N ASN A 585 8.15 -9.27 -9.70
CA ASN A 585 9.56 -9.17 -10.06
C ASN A 585 10.34 -10.22 -9.25
N PRO A 586 11.10 -11.12 -9.90
CA PRO A 586 11.84 -12.18 -9.20
C PRO A 586 12.92 -11.67 -8.22
N ASP A 587 13.33 -10.40 -8.37
CA ASP A 587 14.34 -9.80 -7.49
C ASP A 587 13.75 -9.27 -6.17
N THR A 588 12.43 -9.27 -6.01
CA THR A 588 11.77 -8.82 -4.77
C THR A 588 11.47 -9.98 -3.82
N ASP A 589 11.41 -9.68 -2.52
CA ASP A 589 11.16 -10.68 -1.48
C ASP A 589 9.67 -10.88 -1.20
N THR A 590 8.79 -9.98 -1.68
CA THR A 590 7.35 -10.06 -1.41
C THR A 590 6.72 -11.25 -2.14
N PRO A 591 6.15 -12.23 -1.43
CA PRO A 591 5.57 -13.39 -2.09
C PRO A 591 4.24 -13.06 -2.75
N ILE A 592 3.95 -13.71 -3.89
CA ILE A 592 2.67 -13.66 -4.57
C ILE A 592 2.26 -15.04 -5.07
N ILE A 593 0.96 -15.32 -4.97
CA ILE A 593 0.38 -16.54 -5.52
C ILE A 593 0.01 -16.31 -6.97
N ILE A 594 0.65 -17.05 -7.88
CA ILE A 594 0.30 -17.07 -9.31
C ILE A 594 -0.63 -18.26 -9.53
N GLY A 595 -1.94 -18.01 -9.58
CA GLY A 595 -2.96 -19.03 -9.82
C GLY A 595 -3.03 -19.44 -11.29
N LYS A 596 -3.22 -20.73 -11.57
CA LYS A 596 -3.50 -21.21 -12.94
C LYS A 596 -4.88 -20.78 -13.43
N LYS A 597 -5.88 -20.84 -12.54
CA LYS A 597 -7.26 -20.37 -12.75
C LYS A 597 -7.61 -19.38 -11.66
N VAL A 598 -8.03 -18.19 -12.05
CA VAL A 598 -8.33 -17.10 -11.14
C VAL A 598 -9.76 -16.61 -11.35
N LEU A 599 -10.54 -16.52 -10.29
CA LEU A 599 -11.84 -15.86 -10.27
C LEU A 599 -11.68 -14.48 -9.64
N VAL A 600 -12.14 -13.44 -10.33
CA VAL A 600 -12.19 -12.08 -9.81
C VAL A 600 -13.66 -11.68 -9.64
N ILE A 601 -14.07 -11.38 -8.42
CA ILE A 601 -15.46 -11.05 -8.09
C ILE A 601 -15.60 -9.54 -7.99
N GLY A 602 -16.38 -8.94 -8.90
CA GLY A 602 -16.65 -7.52 -8.93
C GLY A 602 -16.73 -6.96 -10.35
N GLY A 603 -17.33 -5.77 -10.52
CA GLY A 603 -17.49 -5.11 -11.83
C GLY A 603 -16.92 -3.68 -11.86
N GLY A 604 -16.11 -3.28 -10.86
CA GLY A 604 -15.48 -1.97 -10.80
C GLY A 604 -14.09 -1.92 -11.43
N ASN A 605 -13.48 -0.73 -11.49
CA ASN A 605 -12.13 -0.57 -12.04
C ASN A 605 -11.10 -1.44 -11.30
N THR A 606 -11.21 -1.57 -9.97
CA THR A 606 -10.30 -2.42 -9.17
C THR A 606 -10.40 -3.90 -9.59
N ALA A 607 -11.60 -4.38 -9.94
CA ALA A 607 -11.77 -5.73 -10.46
C ALA A 607 -11.14 -5.88 -11.86
N MET A 608 -11.28 -4.87 -12.74
CA MET A 608 -10.60 -4.83 -14.04
C MET A 608 -9.08 -4.84 -13.87
N ASP A 609 -8.56 -4.04 -12.95
CA ASP A 609 -7.12 -4.00 -12.64
C ASP A 609 -6.62 -5.37 -12.13
N SER A 610 -7.36 -6.01 -11.22
CA SER A 610 -7.00 -7.32 -10.67
C SER A 610 -7.05 -8.43 -11.73
N CYS A 611 -8.11 -8.51 -12.55
CA CYS A 611 -8.23 -9.55 -13.56
C CYS A 611 -7.20 -9.40 -14.67
N ARG A 612 -6.94 -8.17 -15.14
CA ARG A 612 -5.93 -7.88 -16.15
C ARG A 612 -4.51 -8.11 -15.65
N THR A 613 -4.25 -7.83 -14.37
CA THR A 613 -2.97 -8.17 -13.72
C THR A 613 -2.78 -9.68 -13.63
N ALA A 614 -3.78 -10.43 -13.18
CA ALA A 614 -3.71 -11.89 -13.11
C ALA A 614 -3.50 -12.53 -14.50
N LYS A 615 -4.13 -11.98 -15.54
CA LYS A 615 -3.93 -12.43 -16.93
C LYS A 615 -2.48 -12.28 -17.36
N ARG A 616 -1.85 -11.12 -17.05
CA ARG A 616 -0.43 -10.84 -17.37
C ARG A 616 0.55 -11.73 -16.61
N LEU A 617 0.13 -12.25 -15.45
CA LEU A 617 0.88 -13.25 -14.70
C LEU A 617 0.64 -14.69 -15.19
N GLY A 618 -0.10 -14.88 -16.30
CA GLY A 618 -0.28 -16.17 -16.97
C GLY A 618 -1.51 -16.97 -16.53
N ALA A 619 -2.42 -16.39 -15.76
CA ALA A 619 -3.63 -17.07 -15.32
C ALA A 619 -4.71 -17.16 -16.43
N ASP A 620 -5.52 -18.24 -16.40
CA ASP A 620 -6.85 -18.27 -17.01
C ASP A 620 -7.83 -17.58 -16.07
N VAL A 621 -8.36 -16.42 -16.51
CA VAL A 621 -9.10 -15.52 -15.62
C VAL A 621 -10.57 -15.43 -16.02
N THR A 622 -11.45 -15.58 -15.02
CA THR A 622 -12.88 -15.33 -15.17
C THR A 622 -13.31 -14.23 -14.20
N LEU A 623 -13.90 -13.17 -14.73
CA LEU A 623 -14.51 -12.11 -13.94
C LEU A 623 -15.97 -12.48 -13.68
N VAL A 624 -16.38 -12.41 -12.43
CA VAL A 624 -17.76 -12.72 -11.98
C VAL A 624 -18.44 -11.45 -11.47
N TYR A 625 -19.59 -11.11 -12.04
CA TYR A 625 -20.34 -9.93 -11.62
C TYR A 625 -21.83 -10.25 -11.45
N ARG A 626 -22.41 -9.77 -10.34
CA ARG A 626 -23.79 -10.08 -9.92
C ARG A 626 -24.90 -9.35 -10.69
N ARG A 627 -24.57 -8.59 -11.71
CA ARG A 627 -25.50 -7.84 -12.58
C ARG A 627 -25.09 -7.99 -14.02
N SER A 628 -25.83 -7.33 -14.91
CA SER A 628 -25.47 -7.27 -16.33
C SER A 628 -24.18 -6.48 -16.57
N GLU A 629 -23.52 -6.75 -17.68
CA GLU A 629 -22.32 -6.02 -18.11
C GLU A 629 -22.58 -4.50 -18.25
N ALA A 630 -23.77 -4.12 -18.75
CA ALA A 630 -24.14 -2.71 -18.92
C ALA A 630 -24.22 -1.93 -17.60
N GLU A 631 -24.38 -2.63 -16.47
CA GLU A 631 -24.41 -2.05 -15.13
C GLU A 631 -23.04 -2.01 -14.44
N MET A 632 -21.97 -2.45 -15.11
CA MET A 632 -20.65 -2.41 -14.53
C MET A 632 -20.20 -0.97 -14.25
N PRO A 633 -19.74 -0.64 -13.01
CA PRO A 633 -19.25 0.69 -12.69
C PRO A 633 -17.87 1.00 -13.27
N ALA A 634 -17.15 0.00 -13.80
CA ALA A 634 -15.86 0.17 -14.46
C ALA A 634 -15.96 1.10 -15.67
N ARG A 635 -14.85 1.68 -16.10
CA ARG A 635 -14.74 2.40 -17.38
C ARG A 635 -15.01 1.46 -18.53
N LEU A 636 -15.73 1.94 -19.54
CA LEU A 636 -16.05 1.15 -20.75
C LEU A 636 -14.79 0.67 -21.49
N GLU A 637 -13.76 1.50 -21.52
CA GLU A 637 -12.46 1.17 -22.11
C GLU A 637 -11.79 0.01 -21.39
N GLU A 638 -11.82 -0.02 -20.05
CA GLU A 638 -11.22 -1.09 -19.24
C GLU A 638 -11.97 -2.43 -19.43
N VAL A 639 -13.29 -2.38 -19.53
CA VAL A 639 -14.10 -3.59 -19.86
C VAL A 639 -13.77 -4.11 -21.25
N LYS A 640 -13.65 -3.23 -22.26
CA LYS A 640 -13.24 -3.57 -23.61
C LYS A 640 -11.85 -4.23 -23.60
N HIS A 641 -10.87 -3.61 -22.97
CA HIS A 641 -9.51 -4.14 -22.89
C HIS A 641 -9.46 -5.51 -22.22
N ALA A 642 -10.19 -5.70 -21.12
CA ALA A 642 -10.25 -6.99 -20.43
C ALA A 642 -10.76 -8.12 -21.34
N LYS A 643 -11.78 -7.85 -22.16
CA LYS A 643 -12.32 -8.81 -23.13
C LYS A 643 -11.33 -9.12 -24.24
N GLU A 644 -10.72 -8.10 -24.82
CA GLU A 644 -9.74 -8.25 -25.88
C GLU A 644 -8.49 -9.03 -25.43
N GLU A 645 -8.12 -8.90 -24.15
CA GLU A 645 -7.05 -9.64 -23.48
C GLU A 645 -7.45 -11.09 -23.14
N GLY A 646 -8.65 -11.54 -23.48
CA GLY A 646 -9.12 -12.91 -23.31
C GLY A 646 -9.53 -13.27 -21.88
N ILE A 647 -10.07 -12.31 -21.13
CA ILE A 647 -10.69 -12.56 -19.83
C ILE A 647 -12.14 -12.99 -20.04
N ASN A 648 -12.54 -14.09 -19.40
CA ASN A 648 -13.90 -14.58 -19.44
C ASN A 648 -14.80 -13.76 -18.52
N PHE A 649 -16.03 -13.47 -18.98
CA PHE A 649 -17.02 -12.73 -18.18
C PHE A 649 -18.20 -13.63 -17.85
N LEU A 650 -18.52 -13.75 -16.58
CA LEU A 650 -19.69 -14.42 -16.06
C LEU A 650 -20.57 -13.37 -15.36
N THR A 651 -21.61 -12.91 -16.06
CA THR A 651 -22.56 -11.91 -15.59
C THR A 651 -23.97 -12.49 -15.60
N LEU A 652 -24.92 -11.82 -14.90
CA LEU A 652 -26.33 -12.17 -14.97
C LEU A 652 -26.95 -11.74 -16.31
#